data_ee651e5b60f647ff9a8f795f040790d7
#
_entry.id   ee651e5b60f647ff9a8f795f040790d7
#
_cell.length_a   1.000
_cell.length_b   1.000
_cell.length_c   1.000
_cell.angle_alpha   90.00
_cell.angle_beta   90.00
_cell.angle_gamma   90.00
#
_symmetry.space_group_name_H-M   'P 1'
#
loop_
_entity.id
_entity.type
_entity.pdbx_description
1 polymer ?
#
loop_
_entity_poly.entity_id
_entity_poly.type
_entity_poly.pdbx_seq_one_letter_code
_entity_poly.pdbx_strand_id
1 'polypeptide(L)'
;MNSIRFLPETPAVSRFVAPWDTCGWYAAYENLRVGAPLYTNAATRVLGLPAAYEGADYIRMFDSEAQGFDDKQEVCFRTECEAILGLALDPNGPQPDWLRDFTRTDGLLVTDLGVWPVYERECGEDELVVIPGLEGRGHHYFPMIRRKTAEAPRELPAAAWPAGSLPACAHRTYRAWAQEFFLTPDALERYEAEACAPLPGAGVRISGRLAVPFEAKSGRVVLEATFAAAERYDGSVALRAADGTALFSLPLASVPQDGRSLSLRLIFDLDLSVADVWINHRVRETGVPFSAQGAPESVVFAAMQSPLTLECFSLCDDTEIYAADESMAALPETMQSVLGTLERAPFPFEGNGSALISGAGAHGAAVYRFPAMDGAMTFETKIRCDKNVYCEVPALLDETGAPLLRVAIYKNNLYATDGGVWRRMTSGVTDWQYYPCNNWLLVNLKVDLRRGTYSLFVDGALRAKDYALDHAAPAVCAAGFLAGEGGRLYVNRIRVYDDFDLSRALLPAAPVMNVYDFGARGDGKTMDTAAVQAAVDAAAKVGGTVLLREGTFLTGEIALRSNVTFWVDRSAVLLGSRNHADYPLHTPGTSLCASRQLGRGLLYGENLRHVRITGGGMLDGDGLYRFKENDPVRNREPLSRPCVIYITYSSDVTVESIHMRRSCFWTVVPLSCRNVLLRHLDLDCMYTPNRDGIDPVDVCDMSIYDCAVMAGDDGLCFKSSDAFGCERIDVWDMMLQSLASGFKFGTDTYYSLRDFTLRDCSMKNINRCGISLEAVDGAEIDNVLFERVDMVDVGAPAYVAVGCRNRVPRGGAPERCAHIRSVTFRDLRFEAAYPFSYSPWIREVLVVGQSPEQAACNVRFENCTFSLPGGGKKGAQRPEVINRQYPEYDQHGPSAGSVFTARYAKNFVVENLQVEFEKADERGEIVEFDRVE
;
A
#
# COMPACT_ATOMS: atom_id res chain seq x y z
N MET A 1 -23.23 -29.36 -11.69
CA MET A 1 -21.82 -29.59 -12.09
C MET A 1 -21.41 -28.86 -13.36
N ASN A 2 -22.32 -28.29 -14.17
CA ASN A 2 -21.95 -27.58 -15.43
C ASN A 2 -21.61 -26.09 -15.24
N SER A 3 -21.82 -25.50 -14.08
CA SER A 3 -21.57 -24.07 -13.81
C SER A 3 -20.12 -23.71 -13.51
N ILE A 4 -19.25 -24.69 -13.27
CA ILE A 4 -17.85 -24.49 -12.88
C ILE A 4 -16.96 -24.15 -14.10
N ARG A 5 -17.45 -24.31 -15.31
CA ARG A 5 -16.64 -24.22 -16.54
C ARG A 5 -16.69 -22.89 -17.27
N PHE A 6 -17.55 -21.98 -16.85
CA PHE A 6 -17.75 -20.72 -17.58
C PHE A 6 -17.66 -19.53 -16.63
N LEU A 7 -16.83 -18.57 -16.99
CA LEU A 7 -16.78 -17.28 -16.33
C LEU A 7 -18.02 -16.44 -16.69
N PRO A 8 -18.48 -15.56 -15.78
CA PRO A 8 -19.43 -14.52 -16.14
C PRO A 8 -18.93 -13.67 -17.31
N GLU A 9 -19.85 -13.08 -18.06
CA GLU A 9 -19.52 -12.19 -19.16
C GLU A 9 -18.61 -11.05 -18.69
N THR A 10 -17.59 -10.75 -19.48
CA THR A 10 -16.67 -9.64 -19.19
C THR A 10 -17.25 -8.32 -19.69
N PRO A 11 -16.96 -7.15 -19.09
CA PRO A 11 -17.31 -5.88 -19.69
C PRO A 11 -16.59 -5.67 -21.03
N ALA A 12 -17.15 -4.83 -21.89
CA ALA A 12 -16.50 -4.45 -23.14
C ALA A 12 -15.30 -3.51 -22.93
N VAL A 13 -15.21 -2.89 -21.77
CA VAL A 13 -14.21 -1.90 -21.40
C VAL A 13 -13.35 -2.41 -20.26
N SER A 14 -12.04 -2.26 -20.39
CA SER A 14 -11.08 -2.47 -19.33
C SER A 14 -10.00 -1.40 -19.34
N ARG A 15 -9.13 -1.41 -18.35
CA ARG A 15 -8.00 -0.46 -18.23
C ARG A 15 -8.44 0.98 -18.42
N PHE A 16 -9.54 1.36 -17.79
CA PHE A 16 -10.03 2.74 -17.85
C PHE A 16 -9.10 3.66 -17.07
N VAL A 17 -8.68 4.74 -17.71
CA VAL A 17 -7.86 5.80 -17.09
C VAL A 17 -8.37 7.15 -17.54
N ALA A 18 -8.56 8.05 -16.60
CA ALA A 18 -8.75 9.47 -16.84
C ALA A 18 -7.50 10.20 -16.33
N PRO A 19 -6.53 10.55 -17.19
CA PRO A 19 -5.19 11.00 -16.78
C PRO A 19 -5.17 12.22 -15.86
N TRP A 20 -6.20 13.05 -15.93
CA TRP A 20 -6.36 14.29 -15.12
C TRP A 20 -7.18 14.09 -13.86
N ASP A 21 -7.75 12.90 -13.70
CA ASP A 21 -8.65 12.62 -12.58
C ASP A 21 -7.87 12.18 -11.36
N THR A 22 -7.61 13.11 -10.47
CA THR A 22 -6.99 12.83 -9.17
C THR A 22 -8.03 12.61 -8.06
N CYS A 23 -9.33 12.56 -8.41
CA CYS A 23 -10.41 12.53 -7.44
C CYS A 23 -11.48 11.46 -7.71
N GLY A 24 -11.30 10.61 -8.73
CA GLY A 24 -12.29 9.63 -9.14
C GLY A 24 -13.56 10.26 -9.72
N TRP A 25 -13.41 11.32 -10.53
CA TRP A 25 -14.53 12.04 -11.14
C TRP A 25 -15.10 11.33 -12.36
N TYR A 26 -14.32 10.47 -12.97
CA TYR A 26 -14.68 9.65 -14.12
C TYR A 26 -14.70 8.19 -13.73
N ALA A 27 -15.66 7.43 -14.23
CA ALA A 27 -15.73 6.01 -13.95
C ALA A 27 -16.47 5.25 -15.05
N ALA A 28 -15.99 4.06 -15.39
CA ALA A 28 -16.66 3.13 -16.28
C ALA A 28 -17.71 2.31 -15.51
N TYR A 29 -18.86 2.12 -16.13
CA TYR A 29 -20.00 1.40 -15.59
C TYR A 29 -20.55 0.44 -16.62
N GLU A 30 -21.28 -0.56 -16.16
CA GLU A 30 -21.97 -1.55 -16.97
C GLU A 30 -23.49 -1.34 -16.93
N ASN A 31 -24.18 -1.94 -17.90
CA ASN A 31 -25.63 -2.03 -17.91
C ASN A 31 -26.34 -0.67 -17.96
N LEU A 32 -26.01 0.13 -18.98
CA LEU A 32 -26.68 1.40 -19.26
C LEU A 32 -28.18 1.20 -19.46
N ARG A 33 -28.99 2.05 -18.81
CA ARG A 33 -30.44 2.05 -18.92
C ARG A 33 -31.02 3.43 -18.65
N VAL A 34 -32.28 3.61 -18.98
CA VAL A 34 -33.03 4.82 -18.59
C VAL A 34 -32.98 4.99 -17.06
N GLY A 35 -32.71 6.19 -16.61
CA GLY A 35 -32.47 6.54 -15.20
C GLY A 35 -31.00 6.49 -14.78
N ALA A 36 -30.08 5.97 -15.62
CA ALA A 36 -28.64 6.00 -15.32
C ALA A 36 -28.15 7.46 -15.22
N PRO A 37 -27.30 7.78 -14.23
CA PRO A 37 -26.70 9.09 -14.12
C PRO A 37 -25.62 9.29 -15.17
N LEU A 38 -25.56 10.49 -15.79
CA LEU A 38 -24.54 10.87 -16.76
C LEU A 38 -23.23 11.29 -16.06
N TYR A 39 -23.35 11.92 -14.89
CA TYR A 39 -22.23 12.52 -14.19
C TYR A 39 -22.01 11.89 -12.82
N THR A 40 -20.82 11.99 -12.34
CA THR A 40 -20.46 11.55 -11.00
C THR A 40 -20.81 12.60 -9.93
N ASN A 41 -20.86 13.86 -10.31
CA ASN A 41 -21.08 15.02 -9.43
C ASN A 41 -22.40 15.79 -9.63
N ALA A 42 -23.22 15.37 -10.60
CA ALA A 42 -24.50 16.02 -10.88
C ALA A 42 -25.65 15.01 -10.96
N ALA A 43 -26.88 15.49 -10.75
CA ALA A 43 -28.08 14.66 -10.72
C ALA A 43 -28.64 14.33 -12.11
N THR A 44 -28.02 14.80 -13.18
CA THR A 44 -28.44 14.60 -14.56
C THR A 44 -28.54 13.13 -14.93
N ARG A 45 -29.63 12.75 -15.58
CA ARG A 45 -29.94 11.35 -15.89
C ARG A 45 -30.28 11.11 -17.35
N VAL A 46 -30.08 9.88 -17.78
CA VAL A 46 -30.60 9.36 -19.05
C VAL A 46 -32.12 9.24 -18.94
N LEU A 47 -32.85 9.92 -19.81
CA LEU A 47 -34.32 9.87 -19.91
C LEU A 47 -34.76 8.98 -21.07
N GLY A 48 -33.90 8.79 -22.07
CA GLY A 48 -34.14 7.91 -23.22
C GLY A 48 -32.80 7.60 -23.90
N LEU A 49 -32.65 6.39 -24.43
CA LEU A 49 -31.45 5.95 -25.12
C LEU A 49 -31.83 5.12 -26.35
N PRO A 50 -30.95 5.05 -27.37
CA PRO A 50 -31.18 4.18 -28.48
C PRO A 50 -31.20 2.71 -28.02
N ALA A 51 -32.12 1.90 -28.51
CA ALA A 51 -32.27 0.52 -28.07
C ALA A 51 -30.99 -0.33 -28.23
N ALA A 52 -30.13 0.01 -29.19
CA ALA A 52 -28.83 -0.66 -29.39
C ALA A 52 -27.84 -0.48 -28.21
N TYR A 53 -28.07 0.50 -27.35
CA TYR A 53 -27.22 0.79 -26.20
C TYR A 53 -27.83 0.41 -24.84
N GLU A 54 -29.01 -0.19 -24.83
CA GLU A 54 -29.57 -0.77 -23.62
C GLU A 54 -28.69 -1.93 -23.15
N GLY A 55 -28.24 -1.88 -21.90
CA GLY A 55 -27.31 -2.86 -21.36
C GLY A 55 -25.83 -2.64 -21.72
N ALA A 56 -25.48 -1.60 -22.48
CA ALA A 56 -24.10 -1.28 -22.86
C ALA A 56 -23.25 -0.84 -21.64
N ASP A 57 -21.93 -0.92 -21.79
CA ASP A 57 -21.01 -0.24 -20.88
C ASP A 57 -21.02 1.26 -21.17
N TYR A 58 -20.70 2.07 -20.16
CA TYR A 58 -20.70 3.52 -20.32
C TYR A 58 -19.74 4.19 -19.34
N ILE A 59 -19.33 5.41 -19.67
CA ILE A 59 -18.44 6.18 -18.83
C ILE A 59 -19.22 7.36 -18.26
N ARG A 60 -19.31 7.45 -16.94
CA ARG A 60 -19.76 8.67 -16.28
C ARG A 60 -18.67 9.71 -16.33
N MET A 61 -19.10 10.87 -16.78
CA MET A 61 -18.24 12.04 -16.90
C MET A 61 -18.35 12.91 -15.63
N PHE A 62 -17.55 13.95 -15.60
CA PHE A 62 -17.60 14.98 -14.58
C PHE A 62 -18.29 16.23 -15.17
N ASP A 63 -19.22 16.82 -14.46
CA ASP A 63 -19.87 18.06 -14.88
C ASP A 63 -19.03 19.25 -14.45
N SER A 64 -18.25 19.80 -15.38
CA SER A 64 -17.38 20.94 -15.15
C SER A 64 -18.16 22.25 -15.00
N GLU A 65 -19.34 22.38 -15.62
CA GLU A 65 -20.18 23.56 -15.51
C GLU A 65 -20.69 23.75 -14.08
N ALA A 66 -21.14 22.66 -13.45
CA ALA A 66 -21.59 22.66 -12.07
C ALA A 66 -20.50 23.11 -11.08
N GLN A 67 -19.23 22.92 -11.43
CA GLN A 67 -18.07 23.26 -10.59
C GLN A 67 -17.39 24.58 -10.99
N GLY A 68 -17.71 25.13 -12.13
CA GLY A 68 -17.23 26.43 -12.58
C GLY A 68 -15.76 26.51 -12.98
N PHE A 69 -15.14 25.42 -13.46
CA PHE A 69 -13.79 25.41 -14.02
C PHE A 69 -13.75 24.67 -15.37
N ASP A 70 -12.69 24.90 -16.14
CA ASP A 70 -12.50 24.23 -17.43
C ASP A 70 -12.18 22.77 -17.22
N ASP A 71 -12.83 21.90 -17.99
CA ASP A 71 -12.65 20.47 -17.96
C ASP A 71 -11.76 20.01 -19.14
N LYS A 72 -10.78 19.17 -18.88
CA LYS A 72 -9.91 18.57 -19.89
C LYS A 72 -10.33 17.18 -20.31
N GLN A 73 -11.37 16.64 -19.80
CA GLN A 73 -12.16 15.43 -20.10
C GLN A 73 -11.52 14.38 -21.02
N GLU A 74 -10.22 14.17 -20.92
CA GLU A 74 -9.58 13.10 -21.66
C GLU A 74 -9.77 11.78 -20.93
N VAL A 75 -10.26 10.76 -21.64
CA VAL A 75 -10.42 9.41 -21.09
C VAL A 75 -9.83 8.36 -22.02
N CYS A 76 -9.20 7.36 -21.43
CA CYS A 76 -8.58 6.25 -22.13
C CYS A 76 -9.09 4.93 -21.58
N PHE A 77 -9.28 3.93 -22.44
CA PHE A 77 -9.62 2.58 -22.04
C PHE A 77 -9.22 1.58 -23.13
N ARG A 78 -9.19 0.29 -22.79
CA ARG A 78 -9.06 -0.78 -23.77
C ARG A 78 -10.39 -1.52 -23.95
N THR A 79 -10.64 -1.94 -25.17
CA THR A 79 -11.78 -2.81 -25.51
C THR A 79 -11.38 -4.27 -25.29
N GLU A 80 -12.25 -5.03 -24.63
CA GLU A 80 -12.04 -6.47 -24.38
C GLU A 80 -12.62 -7.36 -25.48
N CYS A 81 -13.27 -6.75 -26.49
CA CYS A 81 -13.88 -7.41 -27.62
C CYS A 81 -14.04 -6.43 -28.78
N GLU A 82 -14.39 -6.92 -29.96
CA GLU A 82 -14.92 -6.03 -31.01
C GLU A 82 -16.15 -5.28 -30.49
N ALA A 83 -16.09 -3.96 -30.51
CA ALA A 83 -17.08 -3.07 -29.93
C ALA A 83 -17.47 -1.93 -30.85
N ILE A 84 -18.57 -1.27 -30.55
CA ILE A 84 -18.97 0.00 -31.13
C ILE A 84 -18.98 1.03 -30.00
N LEU A 85 -18.12 2.03 -30.15
CA LEU A 85 -18.12 3.21 -29.30
C LEU A 85 -19.14 4.22 -29.83
N GLY A 86 -20.16 4.50 -29.04
CA GLY A 86 -21.13 5.56 -29.29
C GLY A 86 -20.79 6.78 -28.42
N LEU A 87 -20.72 7.93 -29.03
CA LEU A 87 -20.58 9.21 -28.33
C LEU A 87 -21.86 10.02 -28.52
N ALA A 88 -22.60 10.24 -27.44
CA ALA A 88 -23.65 11.23 -27.40
C ALA A 88 -23.03 12.60 -27.12
N LEU A 89 -23.20 13.57 -28.00
CA LEU A 89 -22.55 14.89 -27.90
C LEU A 89 -23.60 15.98 -27.73
N ASP A 90 -23.35 16.90 -26.79
CA ASP A 90 -24.18 18.08 -26.60
C ASP A 90 -24.23 18.91 -27.91
N PRO A 91 -25.42 19.11 -28.50
CA PRO A 91 -25.55 19.83 -29.76
C PRO A 91 -25.25 21.34 -29.65
N ASN A 92 -25.18 21.88 -28.44
CA ASN A 92 -24.90 23.30 -28.20
C ASN A 92 -23.39 23.56 -28.05
N GLY A 93 -22.58 22.50 -27.97
CA GLY A 93 -21.13 22.55 -27.85
C GLY A 93 -20.41 22.61 -29.20
N PRO A 94 -19.10 22.88 -29.19
CA PRO A 94 -18.27 22.83 -30.37
C PRO A 94 -18.22 21.40 -30.92
N GLN A 95 -18.10 21.28 -32.25
CA GLN A 95 -17.84 20.02 -32.91
C GLN A 95 -16.31 19.85 -32.97
N PRO A 96 -15.72 18.96 -32.18
CA PRO A 96 -14.26 18.81 -32.16
C PRO A 96 -13.75 18.14 -33.46
N ASP A 97 -12.56 18.50 -33.90
CA ASP A 97 -11.95 17.96 -35.14
C ASP A 97 -11.79 16.43 -35.11
N TRP A 98 -11.56 15.86 -33.95
CA TRP A 98 -11.43 14.40 -33.79
C TRP A 98 -12.76 13.64 -33.97
N LEU A 99 -13.91 14.31 -33.96
CA LEU A 99 -15.22 13.69 -34.22
C LEU A 99 -15.39 13.23 -35.70
N ARG A 100 -14.54 13.72 -36.61
CA ARG A 100 -14.52 13.28 -38.03
C ARG A 100 -14.29 11.77 -38.20
N ASP A 101 -13.69 11.11 -37.20
CA ASP A 101 -13.45 9.68 -37.20
C ASP A 101 -14.70 8.87 -36.79
N PHE A 102 -15.78 9.55 -36.45
CA PHE A 102 -17.06 8.98 -36.08
C PHE A 102 -18.13 9.24 -37.15
N THR A 103 -19.04 8.32 -37.27
CA THR A 103 -20.23 8.44 -38.18
C THR A 103 -21.44 8.84 -37.34
N ARG A 104 -22.11 9.93 -37.72
CA ARG A 104 -23.36 10.34 -37.11
C ARG A 104 -24.45 9.30 -37.43
N THR A 105 -25.21 8.89 -36.43
CA THR A 105 -26.34 7.96 -36.56
C THR A 105 -27.67 8.67 -36.40
N ASP A 106 -28.78 7.95 -36.61
CA ASP A 106 -30.12 8.42 -36.25
C ASP A 106 -30.42 8.27 -34.75
N GLY A 107 -29.49 7.69 -33.97
CA GLY A 107 -29.63 7.50 -32.52
C GLY A 107 -29.60 8.83 -31.75
N LEU A 108 -30.46 8.92 -30.75
CA LEU A 108 -30.56 10.09 -29.86
C LEU A 108 -30.49 9.63 -28.40
N LEU A 109 -29.62 10.27 -27.64
CA LEU A 109 -29.63 10.19 -26.17
C LEU A 109 -30.49 11.34 -25.64
N VAL A 110 -31.51 11.03 -24.86
CA VAL A 110 -32.34 12.04 -24.19
C VAL A 110 -31.91 12.16 -22.74
N THR A 111 -31.64 13.37 -22.29
CA THR A 111 -31.19 13.68 -20.94
C THR A 111 -31.99 14.84 -20.35
N ASP A 112 -31.79 15.13 -19.07
CA ASP A 112 -32.34 16.34 -18.44
C ASP A 112 -31.80 17.64 -19.06
N LEU A 113 -30.65 17.57 -19.76
CA LEU A 113 -30.01 18.73 -20.41
C LEU A 113 -30.45 18.91 -21.87
N GLY A 114 -31.16 17.94 -22.45
CA GLY A 114 -31.62 18.00 -23.83
C GLY A 114 -31.46 16.70 -24.59
N VAL A 115 -31.55 16.78 -25.92
CA VAL A 115 -31.47 15.66 -26.85
C VAL A 115 -30.14 15.70 -27.58
N TRP A 116 -29.31 14.70 -27.39
CA TRP A 116 -27.95 14.62 -27.91
C TRP A 116 -27.85 13.61 -29.07
N PRO A 117 -27.37 14.00 -30.23
CA PRO A 117 -27.10 13.07 -31.34
C PRO A 117 -25.96 12.10 -30.97
N VAL A 118 -26.09 10.88 -31.47
CA VAL A 118 -25.10 9.80 -31.23
C VAL A 118 -24.21 9.63 -32.47
N TYR A 119 -22.92 9.58 -32.25
CA TYR A 119 -21.89 9.33 -33.23
C TYR A 119 -21.23 8.00 -32.93
N GLU A 120 -20.97 7.16 -33.92
CA GLU A 120 -20.44 5.81 -33.72
C GLU A 120 -19.09 5.61 -34.40
N ARG A 121 -18.23 4.84 -33.77
CA ARG A 121 -16.98 4.30 -34.31
C ARG A 121 -16.85 2.83 -33.95
N GLU A 122 -16.35 2.03 -34.88
CA GLU A 122 -15.97 0.64 -34.60
C GLU A 122 -14.62 0.60 -33.86
N CYS A 123 -14.50 -0.30 -32.89
CA CYS A 123 -13.29 -0.59 -32.14
C CYS A 123 -12.96 -2.08 -32.26
N GLY A 124 -11.68 -2.39 -32.45
CA GLY A 124 -11.17 -3.77 -32.44
C GLY A 124 -11.11 -4.36 -31.05
N GLU A 125 -10.80 -5.64 -30.93
CA GLU A 125 -10.46 -6.29 -29.65
C GLU A 125 -9.06 -5.82 -29.23
N ASP A 126 -8.86 -5.53 -27.93
CA ASP A 126 -7.64 -5.00 -27.30
C ASP A 126 -7.19 -3.63 -27.88
N GLU A 127 -8.11 -2.91 -28.51
CA GLU A 127 -7.83 -1.56 -29.02
C GLU A 127 -7.75 -0.57 -27.86
N LEU A 128 -6.68 0.22 -27.84
CA LEU A 128 -6.61 1.36 -26.97
C LEU A 128 -7.42 2.53 -27.56
N VAL A 129 -8.52 2.82 -26.91
CA VAL A 129 -9.40 3.93 -27.26
C VAL A 129 -9.04 5.15 -26.44
N VAL A 130 -8.90 6.28 -27.13
CA VAL A 130 -8.70 7.58 -26.48
C VAL A 130 -9.79 8.52 -26.97
N ILE A 131 -10.44 9.15 -26.03
CA ILE A 131 -11.41 10.22 -26.30
C ILE A 131 -10.79 11.50 -25.75
N PRO A 132 -10.30 12.40 -26.61
CA PRO A 132 -9.74 13.67 -26.17
C PRO A 132 -10.80 14.55 -25.50
N GLY A 133 -10.37 15.42 -24.61
CA GLY A 133 -11.26 16.37 -23.95
C GLY A 133 -11.87 17.40 -24.90
N LEU A 134 -12.96 18.00 -24.46
CA LEU A 134 -13.54 19.19 -25.08
C LEU A 134 -12.97 20.42 -24.38
N GLU A 135 -12.48 21.36 -25.14
CA GLU A 135 -12.01 22.64 -24.58
C GLU A 135 -13.20 23.53 -24.19
N GLY A 136 -13.16 24.08 -22.98
CA GLY A 136 -14.14 25.04 -22.48
C GLY A 136 -15.15 24.47 -21.49
N ARG A 137 -16.06 25.33 -21.03
CA ARG A 137 -17.11 25.00 -20.05
C ARG A 137 -18.43 24.71 -20.74
N GLY A 138 -19.24 23.84 -20.09
CA GLY A 138 -20.61 23.57 -20.54
C GLY A 138 -20.71 22.74 -21.82
N HIS A 139 -19.65 22.04 -22.19
CA HIS A 139 -19.62 21.16 -23.34
C HIS A 139 -19.44 19.71 -22.88
N HIS A 140 -20.38 18.88 -23.27
CA HIS A 140 -20.44 17.53 -22.73
C HIS A 140 -20.52 16.50 -23.84
N TYR A 141 -19.89 15.35 -23.59
CA TYR A 141 -20.15 14.12 -24.33
C TYR A 141 -20.35 12.96 -23.35
N PHE A 142 -21.01 11.91 -23.82
CA PHE A 142 -21.29 10.75 -23.01
C PHE A 142 -20.91 9.47 -23.77
N PRO A 143 -19.85 8.78 -23.37
CA PRO A 143 -19.40 7.56 -24.04
C PRO A 143 -20.26 6.36 -23.63
N MET A 144 -20.68 5.59 -24.64
CA MET A 144 -21.41 4.34 -24.52
C MET A 144 -20.72 3.27 -25.35
N ILE A 145 -20.47 2.11 -24.81
CA ILE A 145 -19.72 1.05 -25.49
C ILE A 145 -20.56 -0.21 -25.53
N ARG A 146 -20.88 -0.68 -26.75
CA ARG A 146 -21.61 -1.91 -26.96
C ARG A 146 -20.81 -2.94 -27.75
N ARG A 147 -20.96 -4.21 -27.40
CA ARG A 147 -20.35 -5.31 -28.15
C ARG A 147 -20.96 -5.41 -29.55
N LYS A 148 -20.15 -5.80 -30.55
CA LYS A 148 -20.65 -6.15 -31.87
C LYS A 148 -21.37 -7.49 -31.85
N THR A 149 -20.83 -8.46 -31.10
CA THR A 149 -21.37 -9.82 -31.01
C THR A 149 -21.43 -10.27 -29.55
N ALA A 150 -22.42 -11.05 -29.16
CA ALA A 150 -22.45 -11.67 -27.85
C ALA A 150 -21.26 -12.62 -27.68
N GLU A 151 -20.64 -12.61 -26.55
CA GLU A 151 -19.53 -13.51 -26.24
C GLU A 151 -20.08 -14.93 -26.05
N ALA A 152 -19.57 -15.90 -26.83
CA ALA A 152 -19.92 -17.29 -26.62
C ALA A 152 -19.28 -17.78 -25.30
N PRO A 153 -20.00 -18.57 -24.48
CA PRO A 153 -19.41 -19.18 -23.28
C PRO A 153 -18.18 -20.01 -23.69
N ARG A 154 -17.04 -19.71 -23.08
CA ARG A 154 -15.77 -20.39 -23.33
C ARG A 154 -15.52 -21.44 -22.27
N GLU A 155 -15.18 -22.67 -22.69
CA GLU A 155 -14.74 -23.71 -21.77
C GLU A 155 -13.35 -23.31 -21.19
N LEU A 156 -13.24 -23.31 -19.87
CA LEU A 156 -12.00 -22.93 -19.19
C LEU A 156 -11.01 -24.10 -19.22
N PRO A 157 -9.71 -23.81 -19.36
CA PRO A 157 -8.71 -24.81 -19.16
C PRO A 157 -8.75 -25.33 -17.72
N ALA A 158 -8.54 -26.60 -17.52
CA ALA A 158 -8.50 -27.22 -16.21
C ALA A 158 -7.18 -28.00 -16.06
N ALA A 159 -6.48 -27.75 -14.95
CA ALA A 159 -5.38 -28.61 -14.54
C ALA A 159 -5.90 -29.75 -13.67
N ALA A 160 -5.38 -30.94 -13.88
CA ALA A 160 -5.56 -32.05 -12.96
C ALA A 160 -4.45 -31.93 -11.89
N TRP A 161 -4.81 -31.40 -10.75
CA TRP A 161 -3.87 -31.19 -9.67
C TRP A 161 -3.50 -32.53 -9.00
N PRO A 162 -2.21 -32.82 -8.79
CA PRO A 162 -1.79 -34.05 -8.17
C PRO A 162 -2.16 -34.08 -6.68
N ALA A 163 -2.69 -35.22 -6.23
CA ALA A 163 -2.95 -35.48 -4.81
C ALA A 163 -1.66 -35.49 -4.00
N GLY A 164 -1.78 -35.22 -2.71
CA GLY A 164 -0.70 -35.34 -1.72
C GLY A 164 -0.58 -34.12 -0.81
N SER A 165 -0.10 -34.34 0.39
CA SER A 165 0.12 -33.30 1.39
C SER A 165 1.50 -33.45 2.03
N LEU A 166 2.05 -32.35 2.54
CA LEU A 166 3.12 -32.37 3.53
C LEU A 166 2.53 -32.72 4.92
N PRO A 167 3.36 -33.07 5.90
CA PRO A 167 2.91 -33.24 7.28
C PRO A 167 2.04 -32.06 7.73
N ALA A 168 1.07 -32.34 8.62
CA ALA A 168 0.22 -31.31 9.17
C ALA A 168 1.04 -30.21 9.87
N CYS A 169 0.62 -28.96 9.69
CA CYS A 169 1.19 -27.85 10.42
C CYS A 169 0.97 -28.06 11.92
N ALA A 170 2.04 -28.02 12.68
CA ALA A 170 1.92 -27.90 14.12
C ALA A 170 1.44 -26.48 14.43
N HIS A 171 0.17 -26.32 14.84
CA HIS A 171 -0.33 -25.01 15.24
C HIS A 171 0.56 -24.42 16.30
N ARG A 172 1.11 -23.24 16.02
CA ARG A 172 1.98 -22.57 16.98
C ARG A 172 1.12 -21.80 17.97
N THR A 173 1.38 -22.04 19.24
CA THR A 173 0.85 -21.22 20.30
C THR A 173 1.80 -20.02 20.43
N TYR A 174 1.32 -18.81 20.21
CA TYR A 174 2.08 -17.61 20.49
C TYR A 174 2.36 -17.53 22.00
N ARG A 175 3.63 -17.42 22.34
CA ARG A 175 4.07 -17.30 23.73
C ARG A 175 4.64 -15.89 23.93
N ALA A 176 4.07 -15.16 24.87
CA ALA A 176 4.71 -14.00 25.45
C ALA A 176 5.26 -14.44 26.81
N TRP A 177 6.58 -14.61 26.91
CA TRP A 177 7.23 -15.02 28.16
C TRP A 177 7.28 -13.88 29.16
N ALA A 178 7.50 -12.66 28.67
CA ALA A 178 7.56 -11.47 29.50
C ALA A 178 7.13 -10.23 28.71
N GLN A 179 6.41 -9.35 29.40
CA GLN A 179 6.15 -7.99 28.98
C GLN A 179 6.13 -7.12 30.22
N GLU A 180 6.97 -6.09 30.28
CA GLU A 180 7.09 -5.26 31.46
C GLU A 180 7.28 -3.80 31.07
N PHE A 181 6.51 -2.93 31.70
CA PHE A 181 6.59 -1.48 31.60
C PHE A 181 7.04 -0.84 32.93
N PHE A 182 7.36 -1.66 33.92
CA PHE A 182 7.80 -1.21 35.27
C PHE A 182 6.88 -0.18 35.89
N LEU A 183 5.57 -0.34 35.73
CA LEU A 183 4.56 0.60 36.25
C LEU A 183 4.36 0.48 37.76
N THR A 184 4.71 -0.67 38.32
CA THR A 184 4.57 -0.97 39.77
C THR A 184 5.91 -1.29 40.39
N PRO A 185 6.14 -0.97 41.72
CA PRO A 185 7.40 -1.24 42.37
C PRO A 185 7.77 -2.73 42.51
N ASP A 186 6.78 -3.61 42.53
CA ASP A 186 6.92 -5.07 42.64
C ASP A 186 7.20 -5.75 41.28
N ALA A 187 7.25 -5.01 40.19
CA ALA A 187 7.52 -5.54 38.86
C ALA A 187 8.85 -6.30 38.77
N LEU A 188 9.87 -5.87 39.52
CA LEU A 188 11.19 -6.51 39.57
C LEU A 188 11.20 -7.88 40.26
N GLU A 189 10.22 -8.19 41.12
CA GLU A 189 10.17 -9.44 41.89
C GLU A 189 9.99 -10.68 40.99
N ARG A 190 9.58 -10.45 39.70
CA ARG A 190 9.37 -11.50 38.72
C ARG A 190 10.66 -11.94 38.01
N TYR A 191 11.75 -11.19 38.19
CA TYR A 191 13.00 -11.35 37.43
C TYR A 191 14.18 -11.52 38.34
N GLU A 192 15.26 -12.12 37.86
CA GLU A 192 16.54 -12.16 38.57
C GLU A 192 17.23 -10.80 38.45
N ALA A 193 17.09 -9.94 39.46
CA ALA A 193 17.59 -8.59 39.48
C ALA A 193 18.74 -8.43 40.48
N GLU A 194 19.92 -8.11 40.00
CA GLU A 194 21.11 -7.79 40.81
C GLU A 194 21.48 -6.33 40.63
N ALA A 195 21.54 -5.56 41.74
CA ALA A 195 21.78 -4.14 41.71
C ALA A 195 20.86 -3.37 40.76
N CYS A 196 19.57 -3.69 40.78
CA CYS A 196 18.52 -3.02 40.05
C CYS A 196 17.61 -2.23 41.01
N ALA A 197 17.12 -1.08 40.55
CA ALA A 197 16.21 -0.24 41.34
C ALA A 197 15.02 0.24 40.45
N PRO A 198 13.79 0.05 40.92
CA PRO A 198 12.62 0.55 40.16
C PRO A 198 12.62 2.07 40.18
N LEU A 199 12.21 2.66 39.02
CA LEU A 199 11.97 4.09 38.87
C LEU A 199 10.48 4.26 38.54
N PRO A 200 9.59 4.50 39.49
CA PRO A 200 8.14 4.48 39.29
C PRO A 200 7.72 5.37 38.13
N GLY A 201 7.05 4.75 37.14
CA GLY A 201 6.60 5.41 35.90
C GLY A 201 7.71 5.77 34.89
N ALA A 202 8.97 5.37 35.16
CA ALA A 202 10.10 5.67 34.27
C ALA A 202 10.99 4.44 33.95
N GLY A 203 10.62 3.25 34.42
CA GLY A 203 11.36 2.02 34.13
C GLY A 203 12.16 1.47 35.32
N VAL A 204 13.27 0.80 35.01
CA VAL A 204 14.19 0.24 36.00
C VAL A 204 15.62 0.72 35.76
N ARG A 205 16.30 1.15 36.80
CA ARG A 205 17.72 1.45 36.76
C ARG A 205 18.52 0.18 37.03
N ILE A 206 19.32 -0.23 36.07
CA ILE A 206 20.21 -1.39 36.14
C ILE A 206 21.64 -0.87 36.41
N SER A 207 22.20 -1.20 37.55
CA SER A 207 23.62 -0.94 37.90
C SER A 207 24.44 -2.23 37.94
N GLY A 208 23.79 -3.37 37.85
CA GLY A 208 24.37 -4.71 37.72
C GLY A 208 23.73 -5.45 36.55
N ARG A 209 22.83 -6.39 36.84
CA ARG A 209 22.16 -7.19 35.79
C ARG A 209 20.69 -7.42 36.11
N LEU A 210 19.92 -7.54 35.04
CA LEU A 210 18.52 -8.01 35.04
C LEU A 210 18.40 -9.18 34.07
N ALA A 211 18.06 -10.35 34.59
CA ALA A 211 17.86 -11.55 33.76
C ALA A 211 16.36 -11.88 33.66
N VAL A 212 15.91 -12.08 32.44
CA VAL A 212 14.53 -12.42 32.07
C VAL A 212 14.53 -13.86 31.62
N PRO A 213 14.00 -14.80 32.43
CA PRO A 213 13.96 -16.22 32.08
C PRO A 213 12.90 -16.47 31.01
N PHE A 214 13.15 -17.43 30.12
CA PHE A 214 12.18 -17.94 29.16
C PHE A 214 12.52 -19.37 28.72
N GLU A 215 11.54 -20.08 28.21
CA GLU A 215 11.72 -21.44 27.72
C GLU A 215 11.35 -21.49 26.23
N ALA A 216 12.35 -21.42 25.35
CA ALA A 216 12.17 -21.71 23.93
C ALA A 216 13.27 -22.64 23.46
N LYS A 217 12.89 -23.72 22.75
CA LYS A 217 13.83 -24.70 22.21
C LYS A 217 13.98 -24.61 20.68
N SER A 218 13.09 -23.93 20.01
CA SER A 218 13.06 -23.80 18.54
C SER A 218 12.23 -22.59 18.13
N GLY A 219 12.29 -22.21 16.87
CA GLY A 219 11.54 -21.11 16.27
C GLY A 219 12.21 -19.75 16.47
N ARG A 220 11.47 -18.70 16.23
CA ARG A 220 11.96 -17.30 16.30
C ARG A 220 11.45 -16.62 17.56
N VAL A 221 12.35 -16.03 18.32
CA VAL A 221 12.08 -15.30 19.55
C VAL A 221 12.44 -13.84 19.36
N VAL A 222 11.52 -12.94 19.68
CA VAL A 222 11.70 -11.50 19.56
C VAL A 222 11.86 -10.89 20.95
N LEU A 223 12.95 -10.18 21.15
CA LEU A 223 13.14 -9.25 22.24
C LEU A 223 12.95 -7.84 21.72
N GLU A 224 12.04 -7.09 22.31
CA GLU A 224 11.95 -5.63 22.14
C GLU A 224 12.28 -4.98 23.49
N ALA A 225 13.13 -3.95 23.48
CA ALA A 225 13.53 -3.25 24.70
C ALA A 225 13.78 -1.79 24.40
N THR A 226 13.30 -0.90 25.27
CA THR A 226 13.55 0.53 25.17
C THR A 226 14.31 1.03 26.37
N PHE A 227 15.41 1.72 26.10
CA PHE A 227 16.24 2.36 27.10
C PHE A 227 16.02 3.88 27.08
N ALA A 228 15.92 4.48 28.26
CA ALA A 228 15.81 5.92 28.38
C ALA A 228 17.03 6.62 27.75
N ALA A 229 16.84 7.85 27.33
CA ALA A 229 17.90 8.69 26.78
C ALA A 229 19.10 8.77 27.72
N ALA A 230 20.29 8.54 27.21
CA ALA A 230 21.54 8.58 27.94
C ALA A 230 22.65 9.17 27.05
N GLU A 231 23.58 9.91 27.66
CA GLU A 231 24.78 10.40 26.93
C GLU A 231 25.60 9.23 26.36
N ARG A 232 25.60 8.12 27.10
CA ARG A 232 26.29 6.90 26.71
C ARG A 232 25.57 5.67 27.24
N TYR A 233 25.37 4.70 26.35
CA TYR A 233 24.93 3.35 26.69
C TYR A 233 26.16 2.47 26.92
N ASP A 234 26.38 2.03 28.18
CA ASP A 234 27.53 1.22 28.56
C ASP A 234 27.09 -0.06 29.27
N GLY A 235 26.95 -1.10 28.46
CA GLY A 235 26.46 -2.39 28.92
C GLY A 235 26.27 -3.36 27.79
N SER A 236 25.46 -4.38 28.00
CA SER A 236 25.16 -5.38 27.00
C SER A 236 23.76 -5.97 27.14
N VAL A 237 23.22 -6.46 26.03
CA VAL A 237 22.06 -7.36 25.98
C VAL A 237 22.55 -8.70 25.48
N ALA A 238 22.32 -9.78 26.22
CA ALA A 238 22.84 -11.10 25.92
C ALA A 238 21.76 -12.17 26.01
N LEU A 239 21.81 -13.14 25.07
CA LEU A 239 21.11 -14.42 25.15
C LEU A 239 22.01 -15.41 25.87
N ARG A 240 21.52 -16.09 26.92
CA ARG A 240 22.32 -17.00 27.73
C ARG A 240 21.70 -18.38 27.85
N ALA A 241 22.56 -19.38 27.94
CA ALA A 241 22.21 -20.75 28.29
C ALA A 241 22.10 -20.93 29.83
N ALA A 242 21.59 -22.09 30.28
CA ALA A 242 21.40 -22.47 31.67
C ALA A 242 22.68 -22.39 32.53
N ASP A 243 23.80 -22.71 31.96
CA ASP A 243 25.11 -22.64 32.61
C ASP A 243 25.69 -21.21 32.70
N GLY A 244 24.94 -20.23 32.22
CA GLY A 244 25.37 -18.84 32.19
C GLY A 244 26.23 -18.47 30.97
N THR A 245 26.53 -19.40 30.09
CA THR A 245 27.28 -19.13 28.85
C THR A 245 26.51 -18.17 27.94
N ALA A 246 27.18 -17.13 27.46
CA ALA A 246 26.57 -16.22 26.50
C ALA A 246 26.53 -16.88 25.12
N LEU A 247 25.33 -17.12 24.58
CA LEU A 247 25.12 -17.62 23.23
C LEU A 247 25.24 -16.48 22.22
N PHE A 248 24.65 -15.33 22.54
CA PHE A 248 24.73 -14.07 21.78
C PHE A 248 24.98 -12.92 22.75
N SER A 249 25.69 -11.87 22.30
CA SER A 249 25.86 -10.67 23.09
C SER A 249 25.99 -9.44 22.18
N LEU A 250 25.14 -8.46 22.40
CA LEU A 250 25.22 -7.15 21.78
C LEU A 250 25.77 -6.14 22.78
N PRO A 251 27.00 -5.63 22.58
CA PRO A 251 27.52 -4.53 23.38
C PRO A 251 26.76 -3.23 23.06
N LEU A 252 26.19 -2.58 24.05
CA LEU A 252 25.47 -1.31 23.85
C LEU A 252 26.40 -0.13 23.50
N ALA A 253 27.70 -0.31 23.64
CA ALA A 253 28.69 0.66 23.13
C ALA A 253 28.73 0.69 21.58
N SER A 254 28.22 -0.34 20.89
CA SER A 254 28.16 -0.39 19.44
C SER A 254 26.92 0.28 18.83
N VAL A 255 25.93 0.66 19.63
CA VAL A 255 24.74 1.38 19.16
C VAL A 255 25.01 2.89 19.11
N PRO A 256 24.18 3.69 18.40
CA PRO A 256 24.33 5.15 18.37
C PRO A 256 24.35 5.76 19.77
N GLN A 257 25.33 6.62 20.04
CA GLN A 257 25.54 7.32 21.32
C GLN A 257 25.18 8.80 21.15
N ASP A 258 23.94 9.07 20.73
CA ASP A 258 23.48 10.41 20.32
C ASP A 258 22.66 11.14 21.39
N GLY A 259 22.64 10.61 22.62
CA GLY A 259 21.89 11.19 23.72
C GLY A 259 20.39 11.01 23.68
N ARG A 260 19.89 10.14 22.79
CA ARG A 260 18.46 9.85 22.63
C ARG A 260 18.09 8.53 23.29
N SER A 261 16.78 8.26 23.43
CA SER A 261 16.30 6.93 23.79
C SER A 261 16.69 5.89 22.72
N LEU A 262 16.95 4.69 23.17
CA LEU A 262 17.34 3.57 22.34
C LEU A 262 16.23 2.51 22.33
N SER A 263 15.63 2.26 21.19
CA SER A 263 14.79 1.10 20.96
C SER A 263 15.61 -0.01 20.30
N LEU A 264 15.60 -1.16 20.90
CA LEU A 264 16.31 -2.35 20.46
C LEU A 264 15.28 -3.45 20.13
N ARG A 265 15.41 -4.06 18.97
CA ARG A 265 14.69 -5.29 18.62
C ARG A 265 15.69 -6.34 18.16
N LEU A 266 15.72 -7.47 18.84
CA LEU A 266 16.53 -8.64 18.50
C LEU A 266 15.60 -9.78 18.14
N ILE A 267 15.81 -10.36 16.96
CA ILE A 267 15.05 -11.54 16.51
C ILE A 267 16.03 -12.70 16.49
N PHE A 268 15.85 -13.64 17.40
CA PHE A 268 16.68 -14.84 17.50
C PHE A 268 16.01 -15.99 16.76
N ASP A 269 16.57 -16.43 15.65
CA ASP A 269 16.19 -17.68 15.01
C ASP A 269 16.97 -18.81 15.66
N LEU A 270 16.29 -19.55 16.53
CA LEU A 270 16.91 -20.62 17.32
C LEU A 270 17.21 -21.87 16.47
N ASP A 271 16.47 -22.07 15.39
CA ASP A 271 16.65 -23.22 14.50
C ASP A 271 17.89 -23.01 13.61
N LEU A 272 18.11 -21.78 13.15
CA LEU A 272 19.27 -21.41 12.34
C LEU A 272 20.47 -20.91 13.17
N SER A 273 20.27 -20.63 14.47
CA SER A 273 21.27 -20.01 15.35
C SER A 273 21.81 -18.69 14.81
N VAL A 274 20.92 -17.83 14.36
CA VAL A 274 21.23 -16.48 13.89
C VAL A 274 20.33 -15.43 14.55
N ALA A 275 20.81 -14.20 14.62
CA ALA A 275 20.06 -13.07 15.16
C ALA A 275 19.98 -11.92 14.15
N ASP A 276 18.83 -11.29 14.07
CA ASP A 276 18.68 -9.99 13.41
C ASP A 276 18.69 -8.89 14.47
N VAL A 277 19.45 -7.84 14.19
CA VAL A 277 19.64 -6.70 15.10
C VAL A 277 18.99 -5.46 14.49
N TRP A 278 18.00 -4.93 15.20
CA TRP A 278 17.32 -3.70 14.84
C TRP A 278 17.55 -2.64 15.91
N ILE A 279 17.87 -1.44 15.50
CA ILE A 279 18.10 -0.30 16.37
C ILE A 279 17.20 0.84 15.92
N ASN A 280 16.37 1.35 16.82
CA ASN A 280 15.41 2.42 16.57
C ASN A 280 14.51 2.06 15.37
N HIS A 281 13.97 0.85 15.39
CA HIS A 281 13.15 0.25 14.35
C HIS A 281 13.79 0.13 12.96
N ARG A 282 15.10 0.28 12.84
CA ARG A 282 15.85 0.08 11.61
C ARG A 282 16.71 -1.16 11.68
N VAL A 283 16.72 -1.93 10.62
CA VAL A 283 17.61 -3.09 10.47
C VAL A 283 19.05 -2.61 10.44
N ARG A 284 19.89 -3.18 11.30
CA ARG A 284 21.33 -2.92 11.33
C ARG A 284 22.13 -4.09 10.77
N GLU A 285 21.81 -5.27 11.24
CA GLU A 285 22.47 -6.51 10.82
C GLU A 285 21.42 -7.61 10.74
N THR A 286 21.57 -8.51 9.81
CA THR A 286 20.73 -9.70 9.66
C THR A 286 21.59 -10.95 9.63
N GLY A 287 21.06 -12.05 10.17
CA GLY A 287 21.73 -13.36 10.11
C GLY A 287 23.04 -13.41 10.91
N VAL A 288 23.20 -12.60 11.97
CA VAL A 288 24.38 -12.62 12.83
C VAL A 288 24.46 -13.97 13.55
N PRO A 289 25.49 -14.78 13.30
CA PRO A 289 25.55 -16.11 13.89
C PRO A 289 25.79 -16.05 15.40
N PHE A 290 25.15 -16.96 16.13
CA PHE A 290 25.41 -17.13 17.55
C PHE A 290 25.70 -18.60 17.91
N SER A 291 26.20 -18.87 19.14
CA SER A 291 26.56 -20.22 19.55
C SER A 291 25.34 -21.14 19.68
N ALA A 292 25.34 -22.24 18.95
CA ALA A 292 24.35 -23.33 19.09
C ALA A 292 24.63 -24.24 20.30
N GLN A 293 25.67 -23.97 21.12
CA GLN A 293 26.03 -24.80 22.28
C GLN A 293 25.13 -24.43 23.48
N GLY A 294 24.07 -25.17 23.67
CA GLY A 294 23.15 -25.02 24.79
C GLY A 294 21.82 -24.42 24.38
N ALA A 295 20.76 -24.77 25.12
CA ALA A 295 19.45 -24.17 24.93
C ALA A 295 19.40 -22.78 25.59
N PRO A 296 18.85 -21.75 24.96
CA PRO A 296 18.67 -20.45 25.57
C PRO A 296 17.66 -20.52 26.72
N GLU A 297 17.99 -19.94 27.86
CA GLU A 297 17.13 -19.88 29.05
C GLU A 297 16.85 -18.48 29.55
N SER A 298 17.66 -17.49 29.18
CA SER A 298 17.40 -16.12 29.60
C SER A 298 17.95 -15.07 28.63
N VAL A 299 17.30 -13.93 28.64
CA VAL A 299 17.85 -12.68 28.13
C VAL A 299 18.37 -11.87 29.31
N VAL A 300 19.56 -11.34 29.21
CA VAL A 300 20.24 -10.60 30.29
C VAL A 300 20.58 -9.20 29.83
N PHE A 301 20.09 -8.19 30.54
CA PHE A 301 20.50 -6.81 30.44
C PHE A 301 21.58 -6.55 31.52
N ALA A 302 22.73 -6.11 31.13
CA ALA A 302 23.83 -5.86 32.08
C ALA A 302 24.45 -4.47 31.87
N ALA A 303 24.57 -3.70 32.95
CA ALA A 303 25.34 -2.46 32.98
C ALA A 303 26.82 -2.78 33.24
N MET A 304 27.73 -1.97 32.68
CA MET A 304 29.18 -2.12 32.92
C MET A 304 29.70 -0.98 33.83
N GLN A 305 30.05 0.15 33.28
CA GLN A 305 30.64 1.29 34.06
C GLN A 305 29.59 2.33 34.46
N SER A 306 28.51 2.44 33.66
CA SER A 306 27.43 3.39 33.91
C SER A 306 26.09 2.65 34.00
N PRO A 307 25.21 3.06 34.92
CA PRO A 307 23.86 2.46 34.98
C PRO A 307 23.08 2.66 33.70
N LEU A 308 22.30 1.62 33.33
CA LEU A 308 21.30 1.69 32.25
C LEU A 308 19.91 1.96 32.85
N THR A 309 19.09 2.70 32.17
CA THR A 309 17.66 2.80 32.51
C THR A 309 16.84 2.11 31.41
N LEU A 310 16.27 0.96 31.75
CA LEU A 310 15.37 0.20 30.89
C LEU A 310 13.92 0.65 31.12
N GLU A 311 13.28 1.27 30.14
CA GLU A 311 11.91 1.78 30.28
C GLU A 311 10.89 0.66 30.18
N CYS A 312 11.06 -0.22 29.21
CA CYS A 312 10.21 -1.39 29.01
C CYS A 312 10.94 -2.47 28.21
N PHE A 313 10.40 -3.67 28.26
CA PHE A 313 10.78 -4.74 27.34
C PHE A 313 9.60 -5.70 27.11
N SER A 314 9.67 -6.44 25.99
CA SER A 314 8.86 -7.62 25.71
C SER A 314 9.73 -8.74 25.17
N LEU A 315 9.39 -9.97 25.53
CA LEU A 315 10.04 -11.19 25.05
C LEU A 315 8.94 -12.17 24.66
N CYS A 316 8.85 -12.47 23.38
CA CYS A 316 7.74 -13.27 22.83
C CYS A 316 8.18 -14.07 21.61
N ASP A 317 7.35 -15.02 21.20
CA ASP A 317 7.48 -15.61 19.86
C ASP A 317 7.28 -14.53 18.78
N ASP A 318 7.95 -14.70 17.66
CA ASP A 318 7.76 -13.82 16.51
C ASP A 318 6.33 -13.97 15.98
N THR A 319 5.61 -12.84 15.87
CA THR A 319 4.26 -12.81 15.27
C THR A 319 4.29 -12.97 13.75
N GLU A 320 5.45 -12.83 13.12
CA GLU A 320 5.68 -13.12 11.69
C GLU A 320 6.08 -14.58 11.46
N ILE A 321 5.49 -15.51 12.17
CA ILE A 321 5.75 -16.94 11.98
C ILE A 321 4.88 -17.45 10.84
N TYR A 322 5.53 -17.81 9.74
CA TYR A 322 4.89 -18.47 8.61
C TYR A 322 5.02 -19.99 8.74
N ALA A 323 3.99 -20.72 8.34
CA ALA A 323 4.09 -22.17 8.13
C ALA A 323 4.99 -22.46 6.92
N ALA A 324 4.97 -21.56 5.93
CA ALA A 324 5.87 -21.56 4.78
C ALA A 324 6.07 -20.11 4.30
N ASP A 325 7.31 -19.75 3.97
CA ASP A 325 7.67 -18.45 3.38
C ASP A 325 8.73 -18.67 2.28
N GLU A 326 8.36 -18.30 1.05
CA GLU A 326 9.19 -18.50 -0.15
C GLU A 326 9.38 -17.18 -0.90
N SER A 327 10.62 -16.73 -0.97
CA SER A 327 11.00 -15.48 -1.64
C SER A 327 11.36 -15.63 -3.12
N MET A 328 11.32 -16.86 -3.67
CA MET A 328 11.73 -17.19 -5.04
C MET A 328 13.17 -16.79 -5.40
N ALA A 329 14.03 -16.62 -4.41
CA ALA A 329 15.48 -16.51 -4.64
C ALA A 329 16.03 -17.76 -5.35
N ALA A 330 15.44 -18.93 -5.05
CA ALA A 330 15.56 -20.18 -5.77
C ALA A 330 14.16 -20.79 -5.92
N LEU A 331 13.97 -21.74 -6.83
CA LEU A 331 12.72 -22.50 -6.90
C LEU A 331 12.60 -23.39 -5.65
N PRO A 332 11.49 -23.29 -4.90
CA PRO A 332 11.25 -24.20 -3.78
C PRO A 332 11.17 -25.66 -4.22
N GLU A 333 11.76 -26.58 -3.48
CA GLU A 333 11.69 -28.03 -3.78
C GLU A 333 10.23 -28.54 -3.76
N THR A 334 9.37 -27.87 -2.99
CA THR A 334 7.94 -28.17 -2.86
C THR A 334 7.10 -27.63 -4.01
N MET A 335 7.70 -26.83 -4.93
CA MET A 335 7.04 -26.33 -6.12
C MET A 335 7.39 -27.19 -7.34
N GLN A 336 6.38 -27.78 -7.95
CA GLN A 336 6.56 -28.75 -9.03
C GLN A 336 5.73 -28.39 -10.26
N SER A 337 6.31 -28.57 -11.44
CA SER A 337 5.57 -28.47 -12.70
C SER A 337 4.55 -29.60 -12.82
N VAL A 338 3.34 -29.26 -13.24
CA VAL A 338 2.24 -30.17 -13.56
C VAL A 338 2.07 -30.24 -15.07
N LEU A 339 2.14 -29.10 -15.74
CA LEU A 339 2.06 -28.93 -17.20
C LEU A 339 3.08 -27.88 -17.63
N GLY A 340 3.64 -28.03 -18.82
CA GLY A 340 4.55 -27.04 -19.38
C GLY A 340 5.87 -26.92 -18.60
N THR A 341 6.38 -25.72 -18.47
CA THR A 341 7.67 -25.42 -17.82
C THR A 341 7.49 -24.67 -16.52
N LEU A 342 8.37 -24.96 -15.59
CA LEU A 342 8.56 -24.22 -14.35
C LEU A 342 10.05 -23.90 -14.25
N GLU A 343 10.40 -22.62 -14.23
CA GLU A 343 11.80 -22.18 -14.15
C GLU A 343 11.93 -20.93 -13.28
N ARG A 344 13.12 -20.66 -12.77
CA ARG A 344 13.40 -19.39 -12.10
C ARG A 344 13.69 -18.32 -13.15
N ALA A 345 12.96 -17.20 -13.08
CA ALA A 345 13.20 -16.02 -13.90
C ALA A 345 13.82 -14.89 -13.04
N PRO A 346 14.84 -14.18 -13.54
CA PRO A 346 15.40 -13.00 -12.89
C PRO A 346 14.48 -11.77 -13.11
N PHE A 347 13.19 -11.92 -12.80
CA PHE A 347 12.17 -10.92 -13.05
C PHE A 347 11.36 -10.63 -11.77
N PRO A 348 11.13 -9.40 -11.36
CA PRO A 348 11.48 -8.15 -12.09
C PRO A 348 12.97 -7.80 -12.03
N PHE A 349 13.75 -8.32 -11.06
CA PHE A 349 15.17 -8.04 -10.88
C PHE A 349 15.96 -9.32 -10.53
N GLU A 350 17.25 -9.33 -10.85
CA GLU A 350 18.13 -10.48 -10.55
C GLU A 350 18.10 -10.90 -9.08
N GLY A 351 18.15 -9.93 -8.17
CA GLY A 351 18.12 -10.15 -6.71
C GLY A 351 16.74 -10.39 -6.12
N ASN A 352 15.68 -10.24 -6.93
CA ASN A 352 14.28 -10.43 -6.52
C ASN A 352 13.52 -11.14 -7.65
N GLY A 353 13.84 -12.40 -7.87
CA GLY A 353 13.33 -13.20 -8.98
C GLY A 353 11.95 -13.80 -8.74
N SER A 354 11.49 -14.54 -9.74
CA SER A 354 10.18 -15.22 -9.72
C SER A 354 10.26 -16.65 -10.20
N ALA A 355 9.34 -17.50 -9.76
CA ALA A 355 9.01 -18.74 -10.45
C ALA A 355 8.18 -18.38 -11.70
N LEU A 356 8.64 -18.80 -12.86
CA LEU A 356 7.96 -18.62 -14.14
C LEU A 356 7.27 -19.91 -14.55
N ILE A 357 5.98 -19.83 -14.74
CA ILE A 357 5.12 -20.93 -15.20
C ILE A 357 4.66 -20.58 -16.61
N SER A 358 4.95 -21.44 -17.58
CA SER A 358 4.54 -21.25 -18.97
C SER A 358 4.36 -22.57 -19.70
N GLY A 359 3.60 -22.52 -20.81
CA GLY A 359 3.43 -23.65 -21.72
C GLY A 359 3.78 -23.19 -23.14
N ALA A 360 4.63 -23.94 -23.86
CA ALA A 360 5.03 -23.62 -25.23
C ALA A 360 3.85 -23.83 -26.20
N GLY A 361 2.98 -22.82 -26.32
CA GLY A 361 1.77 -22.85 -27.15
C GLY A 361 0.60 -23.66 -26.55
N ALA A 362 0.70 -24.05 -25.28
CA ALA A 362 -0.32 -24.71 -24.50
C ALA A 362 -0.43 -24.05 -23.10
N HIS A 363 -1.17 -24.67 -22.19
CA HIS A 363 -1.24 -24.20 -20.80
C HIS A 363 0.01 -24.64 -20.03
N GLY A 364 0.45 -23.78 -19.09
CA GLY A 364 1.46 -24.09 -18.09
C GLY A 364 0.80 -24.23 -16.72
N ALA A 365 1.22 -25.19 -15.91
CA ALA A 365 0.70 -25.33 -14.55
C ALA A 365 1.77 -25.82 -13.58
N ALA A 366 1.74 -25.29 -12.36
CA ALA A 366 2.59 -25.73 -11.27
C ALA A 366 1.79 -25.85 -9.97
N VAL A 367 2.22 -26.73 -9.09
CA VAL A 367 1.68 -26.87 -7.75
C VAL A 367 2.76 -26.57 -6.73
N TYR A 368 2.43 -25.74 -5.75
CA TYR A 368 3.24 -25.47 -4.56
C TYR A 368 2.60 -26.17 -3.36
N ARG A 369 3.39 -27.00 -2.67
CA ARG A 369 2.94 -27.73 -1.48
C ARG A 369 3.47 -27.09 -0.22
N PHE A 370 2.65 -27.06 0.80
CA PHE A 370 2.99 -26.53 2.11
C PHE A 370 2.42 -27.46 3.22
N PRO A 371 2.87 -27.34 4.47
CA PRO A 371 2.33 -28.11 5.57
C PRO A 371 0.82 -28.00 5.63
N ALA A 372 0.13 -29.13 5.76
CA ALA A 372 -1.32 -29.18 5.75
C ALA A 372 -1.89 -28.30 6.87
N MET A 373 -2.71 -27.32 6.50
CA MET A 373 -3.30 -26.34 7.39
C MET A 373 -4.74 -26.70 7.67
N ASP A 374 -5.11 -26.90 8.92
CA ASP A 374 -6.50 -27.05 9.37
C ASP A 374 -6.98 -25.79 10.08
N GLY A 375 -8.29 -25.57 10.16
CA GLY A 375 -8.86 -24.40 10.84
C GLY A 375 -8.77 -23.11 10.04
N ALA A 376 -8.23 -22.04 10.64
CA ALA A 376 -8.10 -20.73 10.01
C ALA A 376 -6.65 -20.49 9.55
N MET A 377 -6.51 -20.05 8.30
CA MET A 377 -5.20 -19.78 7.71
C MET A 377 -5.26 -18.61 6.71
N THR A 378 -4.12 -18.03 6.42
CA THR A 378 -3.96 -17.08 5.33
C THR A 378 -2.95 -17.62 4.31
N PHE A 379 -3.31 -17.55 3.04
CA PHE A 379 -2.42 -17.78 1.91
C PHE A 379 -2.17 -16.46 1.21
N GLU A 380 -0.91 -16.09 1.05
CA GLU A 380 -0.51 -14.86 0.37
C GLU A 380 0.46 -15.18 -0.77
N THR A 381 0.27 -14.51 -1.90
CA THR A 381 1.18 -14.65 -3.05
C THR A 381 1.25 -13.35 -3.85
N LYS A 382 2.44 -13.03 -4.36
CA LYS A 382 2.67 -11.93 -5.29
C LYS A 382 2.86 -12.50 -6.69
N ILE A 383 1.96 -12.15 -7.60
CA ILE A 383 1.92 -12.72 -8.95
C ILE A 383 1.84 -11.65 -10.04
N ARG A 384 2.24 -12.02 -11.26
CA ARG A 384 2.04 -11.23 -12.47
C ARG A 384 1.72 -12.14 -13.65
N CYS A 385 0.63 -11.85 -14.37
CA CYS A 385 0.32 -12.44 -15.67
C CYS A 385 0.75 -11.46 -16.76
N ASP A 386 1.51 -11.90 -17.74
CA ASP A 386 2.04 -11.01 -18.79
C ASP A 386 1.16 -10.93 -20.05
N LYS A 387 0.09 -11.69 -20.09
CA LYS A 387 -0.89 -11.66 -21.17
C LYS A 387 -2.31 -11.70 -20.67
N ASN A 388 -3.20 -11.14 -21.45
CA ASN A 388 -4.65 -11.13 -21.20
C ASN A 388 -5.31 -12.48 -21.54
N VAL A 389 -4.77 -13.56 -20.96
CA VAL A 389 -5.29 -14.92 -21.08
C VAL A 389 -5.81 -15.41 -19.74
N TYR A 390 -6.58 -16.48 -19.74
CA TYR A 390 -7.05 -17.07 -18.49
C TYR A 390 -5.88 -17.60 -17.66
N CYS A 391 -5.77 -17.16 -16.39
CA CYS A 391 -4.80 -17.66 -15.43
C CYS A 391 -5.49 -17.94 -14.09
N GLU A 392 -5.17 -19.07 -13.43
CA GLU A 392 -5.55 -19.30 -12.01
C GLU A 392 -4.41 -18.84 -11.09
N VAL A 393 -4.75 -18.03 -10.05
CA VAL A 393 -3.75 -17.25 -9.31
C VAL A 393 -4.09 -17.01 -7.82
N PRO A 394 -4.26 -17.99 -6.94
CA PRO A 394 -4.14 -19.42 -7.11
C PRO A 394 -5.48 -20.20 -7.12
N ALA A 395 -5.38 -21.53 -7.24
CA ALA A 395 -6.38 -22.47 -6.73
C ALA A 395 -5.86 -23.09 -5.44
N LEU A 396 -6.54 -22.98 -4.30
CA LEU A 396 -6.17 -23.66 -3.08
C LEU A 396 -6.75 -25.08 -3.05
N LEU A 397 -5.92 -26.07 -2.72
CA LEU A 397 -6.19 -27.48 -2.92
C LEU A 397 -6.21 -28.25 -1.59
N ASP A 398 -7.09 -29.26 -1.51
CA ASP A 398 -7.06 -30.28 -0.48
C ASP A 398 -6.03 -31.39 -0.77
N GLU A 399 -5.93 -32.37 0.10
CA GLU A 399 -5.01 -33.52 -0.02
C GLU A 399 -5.30 -34.41 -1.24
N THR A 400 -6.50 -34.38 -1.81
CA THR A 400 -6.88 -35.12 -3.01
C THR A 400 -6.51 -34.37 -4.31
N GLY A 401 -6.10 -33.13 -4.20
CA GLY A 401 -5.87 -32.23 -5.34
C GLY A 401 -7.14 -31.55 -5.81
N ALA A 402 -8.26 -31.65 -5.09
CA ALA A 402 -9.48 -30.95 -5.43
C ALA A 402 -9.41 -29.50 -4.97
N PRO A 403 -9.77 -28.52 -5.83
CA PRO A 403 -9.75 -27.12 -5.46
C PRO A 403 -10.89 -26.77 -4.50
N LEU A 404 -10.53 -26.17 -3.36
CA LEU A 404 -11.42 -25.65 -2.34
C LEU A 404 -11.95 -24.26 -2.68
N LEU A 405 -11.15 -23.52 -3.40
CA LEU A 405 -11.48 -22.22 -3.97
C LEU A 405 -10.53 -21.94 -5.14
N ARG A 406 -10.94 -21.04 -6.02
CA ARG A 406 -10.13 -20.60 -7.15
C ARG A 406 -10.20 -19.10 -7.29
N VAL A 407 -9.07 -18.47 -7.58
CA VAL A 407 -8.98 -17.09 -8.03
C VAL A 407 -8.42 -17.09 -9.45
N ALA A 408 -9.02 -16.35 -10.34
CA ALA A 408 -8.59 -16.31 -11.74
C ALA A 408 -8.56 -14.89 -12.29
N ILE A 409 -7.68 -14.69 -13.28
CA ILE A 409 -7.62 -13.49 -14.11
C ILE A 409 -7.99 -13.88 -15.54
N TYR A 410 -8.86 -13.10 -16.13
CA TYR A 410 -9.21 -13.24 -17.55
C TYR A 410 -9.75 -11.91 -18.09
N LYS A 411 -9.31 -11.53 -19.29
CA LYS A 411 -9.72 -10.28 -19.96
C LYS A 411 -9.74 -9.07 -19.00
N ASN A 412 -8.61 -8.86 -18.34
CA ASN A 412 -8.41 -7.80 -17.36
C ASN A 412 -9.44 -7.75 -16.22
N ASN A 413 -10.09 -8.87 -15.92
CA ASN A 413 -11.00 -9.00 -14.80
C ASN A 413 -10.50 -10.05 -13.82
N LEU A 414 -10.84 -9.85 -12.55
CA LEU A 414 -10.59 -10.77 -11.48
C LEU A 414 -11.86 -11.57 -11.18
N TYR A 415 -11.70 -12.86 -10.97
CA TYR A 415 -12.78 -13.79 -10.66
C TYR A 415 -12.39 -14.62 -9.43
N ALA A 416 -13.41 -15.04 -8.68
CA ALA A 416 -13.25 -16.00 -7.60
C ALA A 416 -14.45 -16.92 -7.51
N THR A 417 -14.29 -18.13 -6.98
CA THR A 417 -15.41 -19.05 -6.79
C THR A 417 -16.14 -18.78 -5.46
N ASP A 418 -17.47 -18.91 -5.47
CA ASP A 418 -18.35 -18.83 -4.32
C ASP A 418 -19.21 -20.10 -4.31
N GLY A 419 -18.83 -21.09 -3.50
CA GLY A 419 -19.46 -22.40 -3.51
C GLY A 419 -19.40 -23.09 -4.89
N GLY A 420 -18.27 -23.00 -5.59
CA GLY A 420 -18.07 -23.56 -6.92
C GLY A 420 -18.64 -22.73 -8.08
N VAL A 421 -19.23 -21.57 -7.82
CA VAL A 421 -19.77 -20.66 -8.84
C VAL A 421 -18.81 -19.48 -9.02
N TRP A 422 -18.38 -19.25 -10.26
CA TRP A 422 -17.54 -18.11 -10.57
C TRP A 422 -18.27 -16.78 -10.39
N ARG A 423 -17.64 -15.88 -9.64
CA ARG A 423 -18.08 -14.48 -9.46
C ARG A 423 -17.01 -13.55 -10.00
N ARG A 424 -17.40 -12.51 -10.72
CA ARG A 424 -16.50 -11.43 -11.09
C ARG A 424 -16.35 -10.46 -9.91
N MET A 425 -15.11 -10.16 -9.56
CA MET A 425 -14.76 -9.33 -8.41
C MET A 425 -14.53 -7.86 -8.76
N THR A 426 -14.21 -7.57 -10.00
CA THR A 426 -14.02 -6.22 -10.50
C THR A 426 -15.34 -5.56 -10.85
N SER A 427 -15.52 -4.30 -10.50
CA SER A 427 -16.68 -3.48 -10.86
C SER A 427 -16.25 -2.11 -11.37
N GLY A 428 -16.97 -1.57 -12.37
CA GLY A 428 -16.66 -0.26 -12.93
C GLY A 428 -16.76 0.91 -11.94
N VAL A 429 -17.45 0.74 -10.80
CA VAL A 429 -17.67 1.81 -9.82
C VAL A 429 -16.49 1.99 -8.88
N THR A 430 -15.83 0.89 -8.51
CA THR A 430 -14.79 0.87 -7.49
C THR A 430 -13.42 0.50 -8.04
N ASP A 431 -13.36 0.03 -9.28
CA ASP A 431 -12.18 -0.58 -9.88
C ASP A 431 -11.82 0.02 -11.25
N TRP A 432 -12.26 1.23 -11.50
CA TRP A 432 -12.09 1.91 -12.79
C TRP A 432 -10.61 2.03 -13.26
N GLN A 433 -9.66 1.98 -12.35
CA GLN A 433 -8.23 1.88 -12.66
C GLN A 433 -7.65 0.49 -12.42
N TYR A 434 -8.49 -0.49 -12.06
CA TYR A 434 -8.01 -1.81 -11.75
C TYR A 434 -7.98 -2.68 -13.01
N TYR A 435 -6.80 -3.17 -13.34
CA TYR A 435 -6.60 -4.17 -14.38
C TYR A 435 -5.48 -5.12 -13.99
N PRO A 436 -5.77 -6.40 -13.82
CA PRO A 436 -4.83 -7.36 -13.26
C PRO A 436 -3.74 -7.85 -14.22
N CYS A 437 -3.94 -7.73 -15.54
CA CYS A 437 -2.95 -8.20 -16.52
C CYS A 437 -1.76 -7.25 -16.62
N ASN A 438 -0.57 -7.79 -16.83
CA ASN A 438 0.72 -7.07 -16.87
C ASN A 438 1.06 -6.28 -15.59
N ASN A 439 0.39 -6.56 -14.49
CA ASN A 439 0.64 -5.92 -13.20
C ASN A 439 0.98 -6.96 -12.13
N TRP A 440 1.81 -6.56 -11.18
CA TRP A 440 1.96 -7.31 -9.94
C TRP A 440 0.69 -7.19 -9.11
N LEU A 441 0.22 -8.30 -8.60
CA LEU A 441 -0.89 -8.39 -7.66
C LEU A 441 -0.41 -9.09 -6.40
N LEU A 442 -0.76 -8.52 -5.26
CA LEU A 442 -0.67 -9.20 -3.98
C LEU A 442 -2.04 -9.82 -3.69
N VAL A 443 -2.12 -11.13 -3.79
CA VAL A 443 -3.33 -11.91 -3.53
C VAL A 443 -3.24 -12.48 -2.13
N ASN A 444 -4.20 -12.13 -1.28
CA ASN A 444 -4.27 -12.60 0.10
C ASN A 444 -5.63 -13.27 0.34
N LEU A 445 -5.60 -14.54 0.70
CA LEU A 445 -6.75 -15.41 0.92
C LEU A 445 -6.83 -15.79 2.40
N LYS A 446 -7.79 -15.22 3.12
CA LYS A 446 -8.08 -15.60 4.51
C LYS A 446 -9.15 -16.69 4.52
N VAL A 447 -8.73 -17.92 4.81
CA VAL A 447 -9.58 -19.12 4.77
C VAL A 447 -9.97 -19.53 6.17
N ASP A 448 -11.23 -19.87 6.39
CA ASP A 448 -11.74 -20.49 7.62
C ASP A 448 -12.44 -21.81 7.28
N LEU A 449 -11.73 -22.90 7.44
CA LEU A 449 -12.25 -24.25 7.16
C LEU A 449 -13.40 -24.66 8.09
N ARG A 450 -13.46 -24.13 9.31
CA ARG A 450 -14.52 -24.44 10.26
C ARG A 450 -15.84 -23.81 9.85
N ARG A 451 -15.77 -22.60 9.28
CA ARG A 451 -16.94 -21.90 8.73
C ARG A 451 -17.23 -22.32 7.28
N GLY A 452 -16.25 -22.94 6.62
CA GLY A 452 -16.35 -23.27 5.20
C GLY A 452 -16.37 -22.03 4.30
N THR A 453 -15.65 -20.95 4.71
CA THR A 453 -15.65 -19.68 4.01
C THR A 453 -14.24 -19.12 3.83
N TYR A 454 -14.11 -18.16 2.90
CA TYR A 454 -12.89 -17.38 2.74
C TYR A 454 -13.18 -15.92 2.38
N SER A 455 -12.22 -15.05 2.63
CA SER A 455 -12.21 -13.68 2.15
C SER A 455 -10.98 -13.45 1.28
N LEU A 456 -11.16 -12.72 0.18
CA LEU A 456 -10.12 -12.38 -0.78
C LEU A 456 -9.80 -10.90 -0.69
N PHE A 457 -8.52 -10.61 -0.46
CA PHE A 457 -7.95 -9.28 -0.63
C PHE A 457 -6.99 -9.30 -1.83
N VAL A 458 -6.99 -8.22 -2.58
CA VAL A 458 -6.03 -8.00 -3.66
C VAL A 458 -5.50 -6.59 -3.53
N ASP A 459 -4.17 -6.47 -3.42
CA ASP A 459 -3.47 -5.21 -3.20
C ASP A 459 -4.00 -4.42 -1.97
N GLY A 460 -4.38 -5.15 -0.92
CA GLY A 460 -4.96 -4.59 0.29
C GLY A 460 -6.46 -4.32 0.24
N ALA A 461 -7.09 -4.32 -0.92
CA ALA A 461 -8.53 -4.09 -1.06
C ALA A 461 -9.33 -5.39 -0.88
N LEU A 462 -10.36 -5.35 -0.05
CA LEU A 462 -11.29 -6.47 0.14
C LEU A 462 -12.16 -6.64 -1.12
N ARG A 463 -11.98 -7.75 -1.85
CA ARG A 463 -12.69 -8.09 -3.10
C ARG A 463 -13.84 -9.05 -2.90
N ALA A 464 -13.68 -10.02 -1.99
CA ALA A 464 -14.74 -10.93 -1.61
C ALA A 464 -14.73 -11.13 -0.10
N LYS A 465 -15.89 -11.15 0.53
CA LYS A 465 -16.05 -11.37 1.96
C LYS A 465 -16.94 -12.58 2.22
N ASP A 466 -16.43 -13.50 3.03
CA ASP A 466 -17.15 -14.69 3.51
C ASP A 466 -17.75 -15.54 2.36
N TYR A 467 -17.01 -15.66 1.23
CA TYR A 467 -17.41 -16.56 0.13
C TYR A 467 -17.32 -18.01 0.58
N ALA A 468 -18.27 -18.83 0.11
CA ALA A 468 -18.29 -20.24 0.44
C ALA A 468 -17.15 -20.99 -0.27
N LEU A 469 -16.51 -21.92 0.44
CA LEU A 469 -15.60 -22.88 -0.19
C LEU A 469 -16.39 -23.81 -1.15
N ASP A 470 -15.71 -24.30 -2.20
CA ASP A 470 -16.33 -25.14 -3.23
C ASP A 470 -16.79 -26.50 -2.66
N HIS A 471 -16.13 -26.97 -1.61
CA HIS A 471 -16.52 -28.16 -0.84
C HIS A 471 -15.87 -28.13 0.56
N ALA A 472 -16.33 -28.95 1.46
CA ALA A 472 -15.72 -29.13 2.78
C ALA A 472 -14.49 -30.02 2.70
N ALA A 473 -13.39 -29.64 3.36
CA ALA A 473 -12.19 -30.43 3.47
C ALA A 473 -11.57 -30.31 4.86
N PRO A 474 -10.79 -31.32 5.32
CA PRO A 474 -10.15 -31.26 6.63
C PRO A 474 -8.97 -30.29 6.67
N ALA A 475 -8.30 -30.08 5.54
CA ALA A 475 -7.13 -29.20 5.44
C ALA A 475 -6.94 -28.61 4.04
N VAL A 476 -6.21 -27.50 3.97
CA VAL A 476 -5.58 -26.95 2.77
C VAL A 476 -4.11 -27.36 2.79
N CYS A 477 -3.57 -27.87 1.70
CA CYS A 477 -2.19 -28.39 1.67
C CYS A 477 -1.39 -28.01 0.41
N ALA A 478 -2.02 -27.35 -0.57
CA ALA A 478 -1.32 -26.89 -1.76
C ALA A 478 -2.02 -25.70 -2.41
N ALA A 479 -1.23 -25.01 -3.23
CA ALA A 479 -1.70 -23.97 -4.15
C ALA A 479 -1.33 -24.35 -5.58
N GLY A 480 -2.32 -24.39 -6.45
CA GLY A 480 -2.17 -24.60 -7.88
C GLY A 480 -2.12 -23.27 -8.63
N PHE A 481 -1.22 -23.14 -9.59
CA PHE A 481 -1.07 -21.97 -10.45
C PHE A 481 -1.17 -22.41 -11.91
N LEU A 482 -2.01 -21.77 -12.72
CA LEU A 482 -2.20 -22.11 -14.11
C LEU A 482 -2.04 -20.86 -14.99
N ALA A 483 -1.12 -20.94 -15.93
CA ALA A 483 -0.98 -19.97 -17.02
C ALA A 483 -1.75 -20.46 -18.25
N GLY A 484 -2.63 -19.63 -18.80
CA GLY A 484 -3.38 -19.93 -20.00
C GLY A 484 -2.49 -20.06 -21.24
N GLU A 485 -3.11 -20.45 -22.37
CA GLU A 485 -2.40 -20.73 -23.60
C GLU A 485 -1.52 -19.56 -24.07
N GLY A 486 -0.23 -19.82 -24.19
CA GLY A 486 0.77 -18.85 -24.57
C GLY A 486 1.03 -17.73 -23.57
N GLY A 487 0.42 -17.79 -22.37
CA GLY A 487 0.69 -16.88 -21.28
C GLY A 487 1.90 -17.28 -20.43
N ARG A 488 2.40 -16.34 -19.67
CA ARG A 488 3.44 -16.51 -18.64
C ARG A 488 2.90 -16.00 -17.33
N LEU A 489 3.03 -16.81 -16.29
CA LEU A 489 2.66 -16.46 -14.93
C LEU A 489 3.92 -16.43 -14.08
N TYR A 490 4.21 -15.29 -13.51
CA TYR A 490 5.30 -15.08 -12.56
C TYR A 490 4.76 -15.13 -11.14
N VAL A 491 5.40 -15.91 -10.29
CA VAL A 491 5.13 -15.99 -8.86
C VAL A 491 6.39 -15.53 -8.13
N ASN A 492 6.31 -14.38 -7.48
CA ASN A 492 7.48 -13.75 -6.85
C ASN A 492 7.63 -14.13 -5.38
N ARG A 493 6.51 -14.31 -4.69
CA ARG A 493 6.47 -14.65 -3.26
C ARG A 493 5.29 -15.53 -2.95
N ILE A 494 5.48 -16.49 -2.04
CA ILE A 494 4.40 -17.27 -1.42
C ILE A 494 4.62 -17.26 0.08
N ARG A 495 3.57 -16.97 0.85
CA ARG A 495 3.54 -17.09 2.29
C ARG A 495 2.27 -17.82 2.73
N VAL A 496 2.43 -18.70 3.71
CA VAL A 496 1.33 -19.41 4.33
C VAL A 496 1.41 -19.18 5.84
N TYR A 497 0.34 -18.61 6.38
CA TYR A 497 0.26 -18.28 7.80
C TYR A 497 -0.68 -19.25 8.51
N ASP A 498 -0.29 -19.71 9.69
CA ASP A 498 -1.24 -20.16 10.69
C ASP A 498 -1.85 -18.90 11.32
N ASP A 499 -3.13 -18.65 11.08
CA ASP A 499 -3.75 -17.43 11.56
C ASP A 499 -3.67 -17.35 13.10
N PHE A 500 -2.91 -16.36 13.52
CA PHE A 500 -2.71 -16.06 14.92
C PHE A 500 -4.00 -15.47 15.51
N ASP A 501 -4.44 -16.08 16.60
CA ASP A 501 -5.56 -15.62 17.40
C ASP A 501 -5.06 -15.41 18.85
N LEU A 502 -5.34 -14.23 19.41
CA LEU A 502 -4.96 -13.92 20.78
C LEU A 502 -5.50 -14.93 21.82
N SER A 503 -6.59 -15.64 21.51
CA SER A 503 -7.08 -16.75 22.36
C SER A 503 -6.10 -17.92 22.47
N ARG A 504 -5.17 -18.05 21.53
CA ARG A 504 -4.07 -19.01 21.56
C ARG A 504 -2.80 -18.48 22.21
N ALA A 505 -2.79 -17.18 22.55
CA ALA A 505 -1.66 -16.55 23.20
C ALA A 505 -1.63 -16.98 24.67
N LEU A 506 -0.57 -17.64 25.08
CA LEU A 506 -0.23 -17.76 26.48
C LEU A 506 0.45 -16.45 26.88
N LEU A 507 -0.36 -15.46 27.29
CA LEU A 507 0.13 -14.18 27.79
C LEU A 507 0.39 -14.30 29.29
N PRO A 508 1.63 -14.56 29.73
CA PRO A 508 1.86 -14.79 31.16
C PRO A 508 1.76 -13.51 32.00
N ALA A 509 1.73 -12.34 31.41
CA ALA A 509 1.90 -11.12 32.19
C ALA A 509 1.06 -9.90 31.76
N ALA A 510 0.52 -9.83 30.55
CA ALA A 510 -0.26 -8.67 30.13
C ALA A 510 -1.77 -8.92 30.32
N PRO A 511 -2.45 -8.17 31.16
CA PRO A 511 -3.90 -8.30 31.30
C PRO A 511 -4.59 -7.89 30.00
N VAL A 512 -5.58 -8.70 29.58
CA VAL A 512 -6.39 -8.44 28.40
C VAL A 512 -7.71 -7.79 28.82
N MET A 513 -7.97 -6.60 28.29
CA MET A 513 -9.19 -5.83 28.50
C MET A 513 -10.12 -6.07 27.31
N ASN A 514 -11.03 -7.04 27.41
CA ASN A 514 -12.04 -7.29 26.39
C ASN A 514 -13.08 -6.15 26.43
N VAL A 515 -13.31 -5.45 25.33
CA VAL A 515 -14.21 -4.30 25.28
C VAL A 515 -15.66 -4.65 25.62
N TYR A 516 -16.06 -5.91 25.48
CA TYR A 516 -17.38 -6.39 25.91
C TYR A 516 -17.55 -6.34 27.43
N ASP A 517 -16.49 -6.54 28.21
CA ASP A 517 -16.53 -6.45 29.69
C ASP A 517 -16.74 -5.00 30.15
N PHE A 518 -16.53 -4.03 29.26
CA PHE A 518 -16.77 -2.61 29.49
C PHE A 518 -18.09 -2.11 28.87
N GLY A 519 -18.91 -3.03 28.33
CA GLY A 519 -20.25 -2.74 27.85
C GLY A 519 -20.37 -2.45 26.34
N ALA A 520 -19.33 -2.72 25.54
CA ALA A 520 -19.42 -2.64 24.09
C ALA A 520 -20.47 -3.63 23.54
N ARG A 521 -21.11 -3.29 22.42
CA ARG A 521 -22.10 -4.12 21.76
C ARG A 521 -21.57 -4.84 20.52
N GLY A 522 -20.69 -4.18 19.75
CA GLY A 522 -20.11 -4.75 18.54
C GLY A 522 -21.12 -5.05 17.42
N ASP A 523 -22.28 -4.38 17.42
CA ASP A 523 -23.41 -4.62 16.50
C ASP A 523 -23.39 -3.71 15.24
N GLY A 524 -22.40 -2.82 15.13
CA GLY A 524 -22.25 -1.86 14.04
C GLY A 524 -23.26 -0.71 14.04
N LYS A 525 -24.07 -0.57 15.10
CA LYS A 525 -25.14 0.43 15.24
C LYS A 525 -25.06 1.20 16.54
N THR A 526 -24.81 0.50 17.64
CA THR A 526 -24.64 1.09 18.97
C THR A 526 -23.29 1.82 19.03
N MET A 527 -23.28 3.01 19.62
CA MET A 527 -22.04 3.77 19.82
C MET A 527 -21.24 3.14 20.96
N ASP A 528 -20.12 2.52 20.63
CA ASP A 528 -19.24 1.79 21.55
C ASP A 528 -18.05 2.64 22.05
N THR A 529 -17.95 3.93 21.67
CA THR A 529 -16.81 4.79 22.02
C THR A 529 -16.46 4.76 23.50
N ALA A 530 -17.46 4.91 24.38
CA ALA A 530 -17.22 4.97 25.82
C ALA A 530 -16.70 3.65 26.39
N ALA A 531 -17.20 2.53 25.89
CA ALA A 531 -16.80 1.19 26.33
C ALA A 531 -15.36 0.88 25.86
N VAL A 532 -15.05 1.15 24.60
CA VAL A 532 -13.71 0.96 24.05
C VAL A 532 -12.71 1.88 24.75
N GLN A 533 -13.06 3.15 25.00
CA GLN A 533 -12.19 4.09 25.73
C GLN A 533 -11.94 3.62 27.17
N ALA A 534 -12.95 3.13 27.86
CA ALA A 534 -12.79 2.61 29.22
C ALA A 534 -11.82 1.41 29.28
N ALA A 535 -11.87 0.52 28.27
CA ALA A 535 -10.91 -0.57 28.14
C ALA A 535 -9.47 -0.04 27.90
N VAL A 536 -9.30 0.97 27.05
CA VAL A 536 -7.99 1.63 26.81
C VAL A 536 -7.44 2.25 28.10
N ASP A 537 -8.29 3.00 28.82
CA ASP A 537 -7.88 3.65 30.07
C ASP A 537 -7.58 2.63 31.20
N ALA A 538 -8.24 1.47 31.17
CA ALA A 538 -7.93 0.39 32.09
C ALA A 538 -6.61 -0.31 31.74
N ALA A 539 -6.40 -0.63 30.47
CA ALA A 539 -5.17 -1.25 29.96
C ALA A 539 -3.93 -0.40 30.24
N ALA A 540 -4.03 0.91 30.07
CA ALA A 540 -2.92 1.84 30.30
C ALA A 540 -2.37 1.84 31.74
N LYS A 541 -3.20 1.49 32.72
CA LYS A 541 -2.80 1.44 34.14
C LYS A 541 -1.86 0.27 34.47
N VAL A 542 -1.90 -0.75 33.65
CA VAL A 542 -1.21 -2.02 33.89
C VAL A 542 -0.30 -2.48 32.74
N GLY A 543 -0.23 -1.69 31.66
CA GLY A 543 0.52 -2.10 30.47
C GLY A 543 -0.15 -3.26 29.73
N GLY A 544 -1.47 -3.16 29.48
CA GLY A 544 -2.28 -4.27 28.97
C GLY A 544 -2.66 -4.19 27.50
N THR A 545 -3.41 -5.20 27.07
CA THR A 545 -3.98 -5.31 25.74
C THR A 545 -5.47 -5.00 25.74
N VAL A 546 -5.92 -4.08 24.90
CA VAL A 546 -7.34 -3.85 24.60
C VAL A 546 -7.74 -4.78 23.46
N LEU A 547 -8.72 -5.63 23.69
CA LEU A 547 -9.17 -6.63 22.72
C LEU A 547 -10.55 -6.31 22.16
N LEU A 548 -10.60 -6.06 20.84
CA LEU A 548 -11.82 -6.05 20.05
C LEU A 548 -11.91 -7.37 19.29
N ARG A 549 -12.96 -8.15 19.49
CA ARG A 549 -13.16 -9.45 18.87
C ARG A 549 -14.61 -9.64 18.43
N GLU A 550 -14.82 -10.29 17.29
CA GLU A 550 -16.13 -10.77 16.82
C GLU A 550 -17.21 -9.70 16.81
N GLY A 551 -17.04 -8.64 16.01
CA GLY A 551 -18.06 -7.62 15.93
C GLY A 551 -17.67 -6.41 15.09
N THR A 552 -18.61 -5.51 14.91
CA THR A 552 -18.40 -4.21 14.32
C THR A 552 -18.66 -3.14 15.38
N PHE A 553 -17.61 -2.50 15.85
CA PHE A 553 -17.67 -1.51 16.93
C PHE A 553 -17.76 -0.10 16.33
N LEU A 554 -18.96 0.49 16.36
CA LEU A 554 -19.18 1.85 15.91
C LEU A 554 -18.63 2.83 16.94
N THR A 555 -17.64 3.64 16.56
CA THR A 555 -17.01 4.59 17.48
C THR A 555 -16.79 5.97 16.84
N GLY A 556 -16.76 6.99 17.66
CA GLY A 556 -16.06 8.23 17.35
C GLY A 556 -14.55 8.06 17.59
N GLU A 557 -13.88 9.14 18.01
CA GLU A 557 -12.47 9.08 18.36
C GLU A 557 -12.21 8.16 19.57
N ILE A 558 -11.19 7.32 19.45
CA ILE A 558 -10.58 6.59 20.56
C ILE A 558 -9.22 7.22 20.85
N ALA A 559 -9.08 7.79 22.04
CA ALA A 559 -7.83 8.37 22.50
C ALA A 559 -6.92 7.29 23.06
N LEU A 560 -5.86 6.97 22.34
CA LEU A 560 -4.83 6.00 22.75
C LEU A 560 -4.06 6.45 23.99
N ARG A 561 -3.44 5.51 24.67
CA ARG A 561 -2.60 5.74 25.86
C ARG A 561 -1.26 5.05 25.71
N SER A 562 -0.25 5.55 26.40
CA SER A 562 1.06 4.89 26.50
C SER A 562 0.95 3.49 27.12
N ASN A 563 1.85 2.60 26.72
CA ASN A 563 1.97 1.24 27.24
C ASN A 563 0.74 0.37 26.96
N VAL A 564 0.09 0.56 25.80
CA VAL A 564 -1.11 -0.16 25.41
C VAL A 564 -0.89 -0.84 24.07
N THR A 565 -1.26 -2.12 24.00
CA THR A 565 -1.50 -2.82 22.75
C THR A 565 -2.99 -2.74 22.41
N PHE A 566 -3.33 -2.10 21.30
CA PHE A 566 -4.69 -2.03 20.78
C PHE A 566 -4.87 -3.14 19.73
N TRP A 567 -5.57 -4.20 20.13
CA TRP A 567 -5.74 -5.41 19.33
C TRP A 567 -7.13 -5.45 18.70
N VAL A 568 -7.18 -5.28 17.38
CA VAL A 568 -8.39 -5.49 16.58
C VAL A 568 -8.27 -6.87 15.93
N ASP A 569 -8.99 -7.84 16.48
CA ASP A 569 -8.93 -9.21 15.99
C ASP A 569 -9.41 -9.31 14.54
N ARG A 570 -8.92 -10.33 13.79
CA ARG A 570 -9.28 -10.55 12.38
C ARG A 570 -10.79 -10.61 12.12
N SER A 571 -11.56 -10.99 13.13
CA SER A 571 -13.03 -11.06 13.10
C SER A 571 -13.72 -9.74 13.45
N ALA A 572 -12.97 -8.69 13.77
CA ALA A 572 -13.49 -7.43 14.28
C ALA A 572 -13.28 -6.28 13.30
N VAL A 573 -14.19 -5.32 13.33
CA VAL A 573 -14.12 -4.04 12.62
C VAL A 573 -14.32 -2.91 13.61
N LEU A 574 -13.36 -1.97 13.67
CA LEU A 574 -13.58 -0.66 14.29
C LEU A 574 -14.15 0.27 13.23
N LEU A 575 -15.42 0.64 13.36
CA LEU A 575 -16.15 1.45 12.39
C LEU A 575 -16.27 2.89 12.87
N GLY A 576 -15.79 3.82 12.06
CA GLY A 576 -15.90 5.26 12.36
C GLY A 576 -17.32 5.80 12.25
N SER A 577 -17.72 6.62 13.23
CA SER A 577 -18.98 7.35 13.20
C SER A 577 -19.07 8.31 12.01
N ARG A 578 -20.27 8.44 11.43
CA ARG A 578 -20.56 9.43 10.40
C ARG A 578 -20.85 10.82 10.97
N ASN A 579 -21.01 10.95 12.28
CA ASN A 579 -21.21 12.22 12.93
C ASN A 579 -19.85 12.86 13.26
N HIS A 580 -19.56 13.99 12.61
CA HIS A 580 -18.33 14.73 12.78
C HIS A 580 -18.09 15.23 14.22
N ALA A 581 -19.16 15.44 14.98
CA ALA A 581 -19.05 15.88 16.38
C ALA A 581 -18.49 14.82 17.32
N ASP A 582 -18.47 13.53 16.89
CA ASP A 582 -17.90 12.44 17.68
C ASP A 582 -16.35 12.39 17.64
N TYR A 583 -15.72 13.35 16.93
CA TYR A 583 -14.29 13.49 16.82
C TYR A 583 -13.85 14.85 17.35
N PRO A 584 -13.29 14.94 18.56
CA PRO A 584 -12.71 16.16 19.09
C PRO A 584 -11.68 16.77 18.14
N LEU A 585 -11.62 18.10 18.08
CA LEU A 585 -10.62 18.81 17.31
C LEU A 585 -9.40 19.06 18.19
N HIS A 586 -8.29 18.43 17.83
CA HIS A 586 -6.97 18.68 18.42
C HIS A 586 -6.25 19.72 17.57
N THR A 587 -5.59 20.66 18.20
CA THR A 587 -4.83 21.68 17.46
C THR A 587 -3.46 21.10 17.12
N PRO A 588 -3.17 20.82 15.83
CA PRO A 588 -1.84 20.34 15.48
C PRO A 588 -0.80 21.41 15.77
N GLY A 589 0.29 21.02 16.39
CA GLY A 589 1.42 21.90 16.68
C GLY A 589 2.25 22.30 15.45
N THR A 590 1.79 21.95 14.27
CA THR A 590 2.46 22.15 12.99
C THR A 590 1.78 23.17 12.10
N SER A 591 2.53 23.77 11.20
CA SER A 591 2.07 24.76 10.23
C SER A 591 1.98 24.23 8.81
N LEU A 592 1.77 22.93 8.64
CA LEU A 592 1.54 22.32 7.32
C LEU A 592 0.40 23.03 6.56
N CYS A 593 0.43 22.95 5.22
CA CYS A 593 -0.66 23.45 4.39
C CYS A 593 -2.00 22.78 4.72
N ALA A 594 -1.95 21.52 5.09
CA ALA A 594 -3.10 20.75 5.52
C ALA A 594 -3.46 20.96 7.02
N SER A 595 -2.75 21.82 7.77
CA SER A 595 -2.96 22.00 9.22
C SER A 595 -4.40 22.41 9.59
N ARG A 596 -5.12 23.10 8.70
CA ARG A 596 -6.54 23.45 8.90
C ARG A 596 -7.48 22.24 8.77
N GLN A 597 -7.02 21.17 8.13
CA GLN A 597 -7.80 19.94 7.87
C GLN A 597 -7.39 18.80 8.81
N LEU A 598 -6.20 18.85 9.40
CA LEU A 598 -5.73 17.93 10.43
C LEU A 598 -6.35 18.24 11.80
N GLY A 599 -6.21 17.31 12.73
CA GLY A 599 -6.59 17.48 14.13
C GLY A 599 -7.71 16.56 14.59
N ARG A 600 -8.13 15.59 13.81
CA ARG A 600 -9.11 14.56 14.18
C ARG A 600 -8.61 13.18 13.76
N GLY A 601 -8.89 12.16 14.55
CA GLY A 601 -8.53 10.79 14.26
C GLY A 601 -9.60 9.82 14.73
N LEU A 602 -9.73 8.68 14.06
CA LEU A 602 -10.48 7.54 14.60
C LEU A 602 -9.71 6.93 15.77
N LEU A 603 -8.42 6.69 15.57
CA LEU A 603 -7.44 6.44 16.63
C LEU A 603 -6.56 7.69 16.76
N TYR A 604 -6.59 8.34 17.89
CA TYR A 604 -5.81 9.53 18.19
C TYR A 604 -4.82 9.28 19.32
N GLY A 605 -3.59 9.80 19.18
CA GLY A 605 -2.59 9.75 20.23
C GLY A 605 -1.69 10.98 20.27
N GLU A 606 -1.36 11.45 21.46
CA GLU A 606 -0.44 12.57 21.65
C GLU A 606 0.49 12.30 22.82
N ASN A 607 1.79 12.59 22.64
CA ASN A 607 2.82 12.38 23.66
C ASN A 607 2.86 10.95 24.21
N LEU A 608 2.65 9.96 23.34
CA LEU A 608 2.60 8.55 23.72
C LEU A 608 3.97 7.89 23.63
N ARG A 609 4.11 6.80 24.41
CA ARG A 609 5.25 5.87 24.33
C ARG A 609 4.74 4.43 24.35
N HIS A 610 5.44 3.57 23.61
CA HIS A 610 5.19 2.13 23.62
C HIS A 610 3.73 1.80 23.28
N VAL A 611 3.28 2.21 22.08
CA VAL A 611 1.94 1.92 21.57
C VAL A 611 2.05 0.95 20.43
N ARG A 612 1.24 -0.11 20.49
CA ARG A 612 1.10 -1.07 19.40
C ARG A 612 -0.35 -1.16 18.95
N ILE A 613 -0.59 -1.12 17.65
CA ILE A 613 -1.89 -1.36 17.00
C ILE A 613 -1.73 -2.56 16.11
N THR A 614 -2.50 -3.63 16.33
CA THR A 614 -2.31 -4.92 15.67
C THR A 614 -3.58 -5.78 15.68
N GLY A 615 -3.53 -7.04 15.20
CA GLY A 615 -4.55 -8.06 15.42
C GLY A 615 -5.20 -8.65 14.17
N GLY A 616 -4.86 -8.18 12.97
CA GLY A 616 -5.38 -8.72 11.71
C GLY A 616 -6.78 -8.27 11.32
N GLY A 617 -7.41 -7.40 12.12
CA GLY A 617 -8.74 -6.85 11.89
C GLY A 617 -8.76 -5.59 11.02
N MET A 618 -9.87 -4.88 11.04
CA MET A 618 -10.12 -3.75 10.15
C MET A 618 -10.41 -2.46 10.91
N LEU A 619 -9.79 -1.37 10.46
CA LEU A 619 -10.16 0.00 10.80
C LEU A 619 -10.88 0.60 9.59
N ASP A 620 -12.15 0.93 9.73
CA ASP A 620 -12.99 1.45 8.66
C ASP A 620 -13.42 2.88 8.98
N GLY A 621 -12.87 3.85 8.28
CA GLY A 621 -13.20 5.27 8.48
C GLY A 621 -14.61 5.66 8.06
N ASP A 622 -15.31 4.80 7.31
CA ASP A 622 -16.65 5.03 6.71
C ASP A 622 -16.75 6.35 5.92
N GLY A 623 -15.66 6.73 5.26
CA GLY A 623 -15.49 8.05 4.65
C GLY A 623 -16.38 8.37 3.44
N LEU A 624 -16.93 7.36 2.77
CA LEU A 624 -17.66 7.51 1.51
C LEU A 624 -18.88 8.44 1.57
N TYR A 625 -19.46 8.63 2.75
CA TYR A 625 -20.74 9.32 2.91
C TYR A 625 -20.63 10.74 3.49
N ARG A 626 -19.44 11.14 3.95
CA ARG A 626 -19.29 12.41 4.69
C ARG A 626 -19.22 13.65 3.80
N PHE A 627 -18.97 13.49 2.52
CA PHE A 627 -18.63 14.62 1.62
C PHE A 627 -19.49 14.76 0.38
N LYS A 628 -20.35 13.77 0.04
CA LYS A 628 -21.26 13.91 -1.12
C LYS A 628 -22.29 14.99 -0.96
N GLU A 629 -22.58 15.41 0.27
CA GLU A 629 -23.61 16.42 0.56
C GLU A 629 -23.07 17.86 0.56
N ASN A 630 -21.73 18.05 0.66
CA ASN A 630 -21.12 19.36 0.91
C ASN A 630 -20.02 19.75 -0.09
N ASP A 631 -20.20 19.50 -1.38
CA ASP A 631 -19.19 19.76 -2.42
C ASP A 631 -17.87 18.97 -2.22
N PRO A 632 -17.76 17.77 -2.81
CA PRO A 632 -16.61 16.91 -2.66
C PRO A 632 -15.30 17.48 -3.25
N VAL A 633 -15.38 18.46 -4.12
CA VAL A 633 -14.23 18.96 -4.88
C VAL A 633 -13.56 20.16 -4.24
N ARG A 634 -14.33 20.99 -3.57
CA ARG A 634 -13.83 22.22 -2.96
C ARG A 634 -14.56 22.48 -1.67
N ASN A 635 -14.29 21.68 -0.68
CA ASN A 635 -14.76 21.97 0.66
C ASN A 635 -14.17 23.33 1.07
N ARG A 636 -14.89 24.40 0.77
CA ARG A 636 -14.53 25.79 1.13
C ARG A 636 -14.62 26.01 2.64
N GLU A 637 -15.30 25.12 3.33
CA GLU A 637 -15.30 25.05 4.76
C GLU A 637 -14.11 24.17 5.19
N PRO A 638 -13.18 24.68 6.00
CA PRO A 638 -12.06 23.87 6.50
C PRO A 638 -12.55 22.96 7.62
N LEU A 639 -13.40 22.02 7.28
CA LEU A 639 -13.79 20.98 8.20
C LEU A 639 -12.60 20.03 8.34
N SER A 640 -11.98 20.01 9.50
CA SER A 640 -11.00 19.00 9.86
C SER A 640 -11.65 17.63 9.74
N ARG A 641 -11.10 16.81 8.85
CA ARG A 641 -11.60 15.46 8.56
C ARG A 641 -10.82 14.44 9.38
N PRO A 642 -11.44 13.39 9.96
CA PRO A 642 -10.70 12.40 10.72
C PRO A 642 -9.75 11.59 9.82
N CYS A 643 -8.50 11.46 10.23
CA CYS A 643 -7.58 10.41 9.80
C CYS A 643 -8.03 9.07 10.40
N VAL A 644 -7.57 7.94 9.87
CA VAL A 644 -7.80 6.64 10.53
C VAL A 644 -6.90 6.52 11.75
N ILE A 645 -5.60 6.78 11.58
CA ILE A 645 -4.62 6.81 12.69
C ILE A 645 -3.94 8.18 12.66
N TYR A 646 -4.03 8.93 13.76
CA TYR A 646 -3.36 10.21 13.94
C TYR A 646 -2.61 10.23 15.26
N ILE A 647 -1.30 10.09 15.21
CA ILE A 647 -0.42 10.02 16.38
C ILE A 647 0.60 11.14 16.30
N THR A 648 0.72 11.93 17.38
CA THR A 648 1.57 13.12 17.42
C THR A 648 2.54 13.08 18.59
N TYR A 649 3.74 13.64 18.39
CA TYR A 649 4.77 13.83 19.44
C TYR A 649 5.07 12.55 20.24
N SER A 650 5.05 11.41 19.59
CA SER A 650 5.10 10.09 20.23
C SER A 650 6.36 9.32 19.84
N SER A 651 6.71 8.33 20.62
CA SER A 651 7.83 7.43 20.34
C SER A 651 7.49 5.97 20.59
N ASP A 652 8.24 5.10 19.92
CA ASP A 652 8.06 3.64 20.00
C ASP A 652 6.63 3.22 19.64
N VAL A 653 6.25 3.59 18.41
CA VAL A 653 4.93 3.35 17.84
C VAL A 653 5.04 2.23 16.82
N THR A 654 4.27 1.18 17.01
CA THR A 654 4.14 0.07 16.07
C THR A 654 2.71 -0.05 15.56
N VAL A 655 2.53 -0.06 14.24
CA VAL A 655 1.26 -0.41 13.58
C VAL A 655 1.54 -1.56 12.65
N GLU A 656 0.87 -2.68 12.87
CA GLU A 656 1.16 -3.89 12.12
C GLU A 656 -0.07 -4.76 11.91
N SER A 657 -0.10 -5.51 10.80
CA SER A 657 -1.14 -6.51 10.53
C SER A 657 -2.56 -5.95 10.69
N ILE A 658 -2.83 -4.81 10.06
CA ILE A 658 -4.14 -4.13 10.10
C ILE A 658 -4.59 -3.77 8.69
N HIS A 659 -5.88 -4.00 8.42
CA HIS A 659 -6.55 -3.50 7.22
C HIS A 659 -7.20 -2.14 7.52
N MET A 660 -6.99 -1.17 6.65
CA MET A 660 -7.60 0.16 6.77
C MET A 660 -8.35 0.50 5.49
N ARG A 661 -9.54 1.06 5.62
CA ARG A 661 -10.30 1.47 4.44
C ARG A 661 -11.16 2.69 4.69
N ARG A 662 -11.59 3.30 3.59
CA ARG A 662 -12.54 4.42 3.57
C ARG A 662 -12.16 5.53 4.52
N SER A 663 -10.89 5.93 4.55
CA SER A 663 -10.45 7.11 5.29
C SER A 663 -11.23 8.36 4.88
N CYS A 664 -11.40 9.30 5.76
CA CYS A 664 -12.01 10.60 5.45
C CYS A 664 -11.00 11.64 4.99
N PHE A 665 -9.74 11.44 5.33
CA PHE A 665 -8.61 12.30 5.05
C PHE A 665 -7.34 11.42 4.94
N TRP A 666 -6.16 11.91 5.18
CA TRP A 666 -4.94 11.11 5.28
C TRP A 666 -5.15 9.90 6.19
N THR A 667 -4.62 8.76 5.82
CA THR A 667 -5.01 7.52 6.51
C THR A 667 -4.17 7.27 7.74
N VAL A 668 -2.84 7.21 7.62
CA VAL A 668 -1.92 6.97 8.72
C VAL A 668 -0.96 8.15 8.84
N VAL A 669 -1.04 8.89 9.93
CA VAL A 669 -0.30 10.13 10.13
C VAL A 669 0.49 10.10 11.46
N PRO A 670 1.73 9.61 11.44
CA PRO A 670 2.68 9.89 12.51
C PRO A 670 3.27 11.29 12.31
N LEU A 671 3.05 12.19 13.27
CA LEU A 671 3.52 13.57 13.21
C LEU A 671 4.46 13.86 14.38
N SER A 672 5.66 14.33 14.08
CA SER A 672 6.73 14.59 15.09
C SER A 672 6.99 13.35 15.97
N CYS A 673 7.05 12.18 15.34
CA CYS A 673 7.25 10.90 16.01
C CYS A 673 8.68 10.36 15.83
N ARG A 674 9.08 9.48 16.72
CA ARG A 674 10.38 8.77 16.67
C ARG A 674 10.18 7.27 16.90
N ASN A 675 11.10 6.47 16.37
CA ASN A 675 11.04 5.01 16.52
C ASN A 675 9.67 4.48 16.10
N VAL A 676 9.36 4.59 14.80
CA VAL A 676 8.07 4.19 14.23
C VAL A 676 8.25 2.95 13.37
N LEU A 677 7.42 1.96 13.59
CA LEU A 677 7.37 0.75 12.79
C LEU A 677 5.97 0.59 12.17
N LEU A 678 5.91 0.62 10.84
CA LEU A 678 4.69 0.29 10.08
C LEU A 678 4.97 -0.93 9.22
N ARG A 679 4.20 -2.00 9.37
CA ARG A 679 4.42 -3.20 8.58
C ARG A 679 3.15 -4.00 8.38
N HIS A 680 3.10 -4.75 7.27
CA HIS A 680 2.01 -5.67 6.97
C HIS A 680 0.66 -4.96 7.05
N LEU A 681 0.56 -3.80 6.38
CA LEU A 681 -0.64 -2.97 6.36
C LEU A 681 -1.30 -3.02 4.99
N ASP A 682 -2.61 -3.15 4.99
CA ASP A 682 -3.43 -3.06 3.79
C ASP A 682 -4.30 -1.80 3.88
N LEU A 683 -4.11 -0.86 2.96
CA LEU A 683 -4.85 0.40 2.89
C LEU A 683 -5.66 0.49 1.60
N ASP A 684 -6.98 0.59 1.71
CA ASP A 684 -7.90 0.85 0.60
C ASP A 684 -8.61 2.19 0.81
N CYS A 685 -8.04 3.24 0.23
CA CYS A 685 -8.43 4.62 0.46
C CYS A 685 -8.72 5.42 -0.82
N MET A 686 -9.27 4.78 -1.87
CA MET A 686 -9.42 5.35 -3.22
C MET A 686 -10.52 6.41 -3.41
N TYR A 687 -11.43 6.65 -2.48
CA TYR A 687 -12.76 7.18 -2.83
C TYR A 687 -13.09 8.63 -2.47
N THR A 688 -12.19 9.46 -2.00
CA THR A 688 -12.37 10.91 -1.82
C THR A 688 -11.07 11.69 -1.94
N PRO A 689 -11.12 13.01 -2.19
CA PRO A 689 -9.92 13.85 -2.25
C PRO A 689 -9.10 13.85 -0.97
N ASN A 690 -7.78 14.00 -1.10
CA ASN A 690 -6.80 14.03 0.00
C ASN A 690 -6.84 12.76 0.88
N ARG A 691 -6.98 11.62 0.27
CA ARG A 691 -6.81 10.32 0.90
C ARG A 691 -5.46 9.76 0.58
N ASP A 692 -4.50 10.42 1.15
CA ASP A 692 -3.14 9.91 1.17
C ASP A 692 -3.11 8.62 2.01
N GLY A 693 -2.23 7.71 1.65
CA GLY A 693 -2.10 6.43 2.35
C GLY A 693 -1.38 6.61 3.68
N ILE A 694 -0.08 6.89 3.62
CA ILE A 694 0.77 7.05 4.80
C ILE A 694 1.51 8.37 4.69
N ASP A 695 1.30 9.26 5.65
CA ASP A 695 1.87 10.61 5.71
C ASP A 695 2.75 10.83 6.95
N PRO A 696 3.99 10.37 6.95
CA PRO A 696 4.93 10.71 8.02
C PRO A 696 5.33 12.17 7.91
N VAL A 697 5.13 12.92 8.99
CA VAL A 697 5.48 14.33 9.07
C VAL A 697 6.48 14.53 10.20
N ASP A 698 7.68 15.03 9.89
CA ASP A 698 8.74 15.23 10.90
C ASP A 698 9.02 13.96 11.72
N VAL A 699 9.31 12.85 11.04
CA VAL A 699 9.52 11.54 11.66
C VAL A 699 10.98 11.11 11.52
N CYS A 700 11.55 10.62 12.61
CA CYS A 700 12.90 10.09 12.63
C CYS A 700 12.94 8.63 13.10
N ASP A 701 13.86 7.86 12.51
CA ASP A 701 14.05 6.45 12.86
C ASP A 701 12.77 5.65 12.60
N MET A 702 12.51 5.37 11.32
CA MET A 702 11.28 4.70 10.89
C MET A 702 11.58 3.58 9.92
N SER A 703 10.83 2.49 10.04
CA SER A 703 10.74 1.47 9.01
C SER A 703 9.29 1.28 8.55
N ILE A 704 9.11 1.16 7.24
CA ILE A 704 7.82 0.83 6.61
C ILE A 704 8.06 -0.33 5.65
N TYR A 705 7.38 -1.46 5.84
CA TYR A 705 7.56 -2.58 4.93
C TYR A 705 6.37 -3.51 4.84
N ASP A 706 6.35 -4.29 3.77
CA ASP A 706 5.30 -5.30 3.51
C ASP A 706 3.90 -4.70 3.59
N CYS A 707 3.70 -3.54 2.92
CA CYS A 707 2.43 -2.84 2.93
C CYS A 707 1.87 -2.71 1.50
N ALA A 708 0.55 -2.88 1.39
CA ALA A 708 -0.21 -2.61 0.18
C ALA A 708 -1.03 -1.33 0.38
N VAL A 709 -0.82 -0.34 -0.48
CA VAL A 709 -1.46 0.97 -0.37
C VAL A 709 -2.16 1.34 -1.66
N MET A 710 -3.47 1.50 -1.60
CA MET A 710 -4.31 2.09 -2.64
C MET A 710 -4.83 3.42 -2.14
N ALA A 711 -4.32 4.52 -2.66
CA ALA A 711 -4.61 5.86 -2.17
C ALA A 711 -5.38 6.71 -3.20
N GLY A 712 -6.31 7.51 -2.71
CA GLY A 712 -7.06 8.48 -3.52
C GLY A 712 -6.30 9.80 -3.73
N ASP A 713 -5.14 9.95 -3.13
CA ASP A 713 -4.14 11.00 -3.32
C ASP A 713 -2.76 10.33 -3.22
N ASP A 714 -1.73 10.93 -2.63
CA ASP A 714 -0.39 10.36 -2.58
C ASP A 714 -0.35 9.03 -1.77
N GLY A 715 0.39 8.03 -2.24
CA GLY A 715 0.46 6.71 -1.60
C GLY A 715 1.28 6.72 -0.31
N LEU A 716 2.53 7.10 -0.40
CA LEU A 716 3.47 7.27 0.71
C LEU A 716 4.11 8.66 0.59
N CYS A 717 3.78 9.56 1.51
CA CYS A 717 4.09 10.97 1.38
C CYS A 717 4.76 11.54 2.62
N PHE A 718 6.08 11.78 2.56
CA PHE A 718 6.84 12.38 3.66
C PHE A 718 6.82 13.90 3.56
N LYS A 719 6.57 14.56 4.69
CA LYS A 719 6.49 16.01 4.80
C LYS A 719 7.38 16.51 5.94
N SER A 720 7.81 17.75 5.84
CA SER A 720 8.58 18.37 6.91
C SER A 720 8.09 19.79 7.19
N SER A 721 7.87 20.09 8.44
CA SER A 721 7.37 21.39 8.89
C SER A 721 7.98 21.87 10.20
N ASP A 722 8.65 21.00 10.94
CA ASP A 722 9.23 21.25 12.24
C ASP A 722 10.76 21.12 12.21
N ALA A 723 11.41 21.33 13.32
CA ALA A 723 12.86 21.53 13.40
C ALA A 723 13.71 20.30 13.07
N PHE A 724 13.17 19.08 13.06
CA PHE A 724 13.97 17.90 12.78
C PHE A 724 13.70 17.22 11.43
N GLY A 725 12.62 17.57 10.73
CA GLY A 725 12.28 17.00 9.42
C GLY A 725 12.07 15.48 9.45
N CYS A 726 12.38 14.80 8.35
CA CYS A 726 12.35 13.33 8.30
C CYS A 726 13.75 12.78 8.05
N GLU A 727 14.18 11.86 8.90
CA GLU A 727 15.53 11.32 8.84
C GLU A 727 15.61 9.85 9.20
N ARG A 728 16.50 9.12 8.56
CA ARG A 728 16.80 7.70 8.83
C ARG A 728 15.55 6.82 8.67
N ILE A 729 15.11 6.75 7.42
CA ILE A 729 13.88 6.05 7.03
C ILE A 729 14.25 4.90 6.09
N ASP A 730 13.77 3.70 6.39
CA ASP A 730 13.90 2.52 5.53
C ASP A 730 12.51 2.05 5.09
N VAL A 731 12.34 1.91 3.78
CA VAL A 731 11.08 1.45 3.15
C VAL A 731 11.38 0.29 2.23
N TRP A 732 10.64 -0.82 2.34
CA TRP A 732 10.81 -1.92 1.39
C TRP A 732 9.55 -2.79 1.25
N ASP A 733 9.51 -3.57 0.17
CA ASP A 733 8.43 -4.51 -0.13
C ASP A 733 7.03 -3.88 -0.11
N MET A 734 6.91 -2.70 -0.77
CA MET A 734 5.65 -1.99 -0.89
C MET A 734 4.94 -2.29 -2.21
N MET A 735 3.62 -2.35 -2.15
CA MET A 735 2.73 -2.30 -3.32
C MET A 735 1.98 -0.97 -3.29
N LEU A 736 2.31 -0.06 -4.20
CA LEU A 736 1.73 1.29 -4.22
C LEU A 736 0.86 1.51 -5.46
N GLN A 737 -0.36 1.98 -5.24
CA GLN A 737 -1.29 2.46 -6.25
C GLN A 737 -1.90 3.79 -5.78
N SER A 738 -2.00 4.78 -6.68
CA SER A 738 -2.40 6.14 -6.27
C SER A 738 -3.05 6.92 -7.40
N LEU A 739 -4.02 7.77 -7.05
CA LEU A 739 -4.57 8.77 -7.98
C LEU A 739 -3.67 10.02 -8.10
N ALA A 740 -2.61 10.12 -7.31
CA ALA A 740 -1.61 11.18 -7.41
C ALA A 740 -0.20 10.58 -7.53
N SER A 741 0.65 10.62 -6.53
CA SER A 741 2.00 10.08 -6.58
C SER A 741 2.15 8.81 -5.73
N GLY A 742 2.95 7.86 -6.20
CA GLY A 742 3.21 6.63 -5.45
C GLY A 742 4.03 6.90 -4.18
N PHE A 743 5.21 7.47 -4.37
CA PHE A 743 6.07 7.99 -3.31
C PHE A 743 6.28 9.49 -3.51
N LYS A 744 6.23 10.27 -2.43
CA LYS A 744 6.42 11.72 -2.50
C LYS A 744 7.17 12.30 -1.31
N PHE A 745 8.07 13.25 -1.57
CA PHE A 745 8.48 14.25 -0.61
C PHE A 745 7.73 15.55 -0.92
N GLY A 746 6.85 15.96 -0.04
CA GLY A 746 6.08 17.18 -0.29
C GLY A 746 4.56 17.08 -0.10
N THR A 747 3.85 18.13 -0.52
CA THR A 747 4.43 19.42 -0.96
C THR A 747 5.08 20.24 0.17
N ASP A 748 4.74 20.00 1.45
CA ASP A 748 5.34 20.74 2.57
C ASP A 748 6.75 20.20 2.87
N THR A 749 7.78 20.97 2.50
CA THR A 749 9.20 20.60 2.61
C THR A 749 10.03 21.77 3.13
N TYR A 750 9.94 22.00 4.44
CA TYR A 750 10.65 23.11 5.06
C TYR A 750 11.98 22.71 5.69
N TYR A 751 12.01 21.60 6.45
CA TYR A 751 13.22 21.03 7.03
C TYR A 751 13.74 19.83 6.23
N SER A 752 14.85 19.27 6.65
CA SER A 752 15.55 18.20 5.93
C SER A 752 14.71 16.92 5.74
N LEU A 753 14.96 16.27 4.62
CA LEU A 753 14.49 14.94 4.27
C LEU A 753 15.74 14.16 3.86
N ARG A 754 16.29 13.33 4.72
CA ARG A 754 17.60 12.72 4.50
C ARG A 754 17.73 11.31 5.06
N ASP A 755 18.71 10.57 4.55
CA ASP A 755 18.98 9.19 4.92
C ASP A 755 17.77 8.28 4.69
N PHE A 756 17.26 8.27 3.44
CA PHE A 756 16.16 7.44 3.00
C PHE A 756 16.64 6.29 2.13
N THR A 757 16.08 5.13 2.35
CA THR A 757 16.17 4.01 1.41
C THR A 757 14.78 3.49 1.11
N LEU A 758 14.43 3.39 -0.19
CA LEU A 758 13.24 2.67 -0.65
C LEU A 758 13.69 1.59 -1.64
N ARG A 759 13.31 0.34 -1.38
CA ARG A 759 13.76 -0.78 -2.22
C ARG A 759 12.72 -1.89 -2.34
N ASP A 760 12.86 -2.71 -3.38
CA ASP A 760 12.04 -3.90 -3.61
C ASP A 760 10.54 -3.61 -3.68
N CYS A 761 10.18 -2.46 -4.28
CA CYS A 761 8.81 -1.97 -4.32
C CYS A 761 8.18 -2.12 -5.72
N SER A 762 6.85 -2.28 -5.74
CA SER A 762 6.05 -2.28 -6.96
C SER A 762 5.10 -1.08 -6.95
N MET A 763 5.08 -0.32 -8.02
CA MET A 763 4.21 0.85 -8.22
C MET A 763 3.38 0.64 -9.49
N LYS A 764 2.07 0.86 -9.41
CA LYS A 764 1.19 0.66 -10.57
C LYS A 764 0.00 1.60 -10.56
N ASN A 765 -0.52 1.91 -11.74
CA ASN A 765 -1.74 2.71 -11.89
C ASN A 765 -1.66 4.01 -11.09
N ILE A 766 -0.58 4.76 -11.28
CA ILE A 766 -0.33 6.01 -10.59
C ILE A 766 -0.51 7.16 -11.58
N ASN A 767 -1.42 8.08 -11.28
CA ASN A 767 -1.79 9.09 -12.26
C ASN A 767 -0.71 10.15 -12.50
N ARG A 768 0.05 10.56 -11.47
CA ARG A 768 1.08 11.60 -11.59
C ARG A 768 2.48 10.98 -11.67
N CYS A 769 3.13 10.82 -10.57
CA CYS A 769 4.51 10.36 -10.52
C CYS A 769 4.66 9.09 -9.69
N GLY A 770 5.45 8.14 -10.16
CA GLY A 770 5.89 7.02 -9.33
C GLY A 770 6.64 7.54 -8.11
N ILE A 771 7.66 8.37 -8.36
CA ILE A 771 8.46 9.02 -7.33
C ILE A 771 8.50 10.52 -7.58
N SER A 772 8.10 11.33 -6.60
CA SER A 772 8.11 12.80 -6.66
C SER A 772 8.91 13.38 -5.49
N LEU A 773 9.96 14.13 -5.78
CA LEU A 773 10.83 14.77 -4.79
C LEU A 773 10.78 16.28 -4.97
N GLU A 774 10.11 16.99 -4.07
CA GLU A 774 9.81 18.40 -4.21
C GLU A 774 10.44 19.21 -3.06
N ALA A 775 11.70 19.65 -3.23
CA ALA A 775 12.36 20.56 -2.30
C ALA A 775 11.94 22.00 -2.62
N VAL A 776 10.91 22.55 -1.96
CA VAL A 776 10.27 23.79 -2.41
C VAL A 776 10.03 24.86 -1.33
N ASP A 777 10.13 24.50 -0.04
CA ASP A 777 9.94 25.43 1.07
C ASP A 777 11.23 25.68 1.89
N GLY A 778 12.38 25.31 1.35
CA GLY A 778 13.66 25.46 2.00
C GLY A 778 14.25 24.18 2.55
N ALA A 779 13.70 23.03 2.21
CA ALA A 779 14.23 21.72 2.63
C ALA A 779 15.58 21.41 1.97
N GLU A 780 16.36 20.60 2.67
CA GLU A 780 17.48 19.87 2.12
C GLU A 780 17.11 18.39 1.98
N ILE A 781 17.11 17.89 0.74
CA ILE A 781 16.97 16.47 0.41
C ILE A 781 18.36 15.91 0.16
N ASP A 782 18.78 14.92 0.96
CA ASP A 782 20.13 14.37 0.89
C ASP A 782 20.18 12.89 1.26
N ASN A 783 21.13 12.17 0.66
CA ASN A 783 21.37 10.75 0.89
C ASN A 783 20.10 9.89 0.74
N VAL A 784 19.52 9.95 -0.48
CA VAL A 784 18.26 9.22 -0.80
C VAL A 784 18.55 8.16 -1.86
N LEU A 785 18.15 6.93 -1.59
CA LEU A 785 18.30 5.79 -2.50
C LEU A 785 16.94 5.16 -2.81
N PHE A 786 16.64 5.06 -4.11
CA PHE A 786 15.57 4.22 -4.66
C PHE A 786 16.21 3.07 -5.41
N GLU A 787 15.90 1.84 -5.02
CA GLU A 787 16.57 0.66 -5.57
C GLU A 787 15.57 -0.49 -5.83
N ARG A 788 15.65 -1.11 -6.99
CA ARG A 788 14.77 -2.21 -7.42
C ARG A 788 13.28 -1.85 -7.28
N VAL A 789 12.87 -0.83 -8.05
CA VAL A 789 11.47 -0.38 -8.12
C VAL A 789 10.89 -0.72 -9.48
N ASP A 790 9.85 -1.55 -9.49
CA ASP A 790 9.11 -1.96 -10.69
C ASP A 790 7.84 -1.10 -10.83
N MET A 791 7.75 -0.37 -11.94
CA MET A 791 6.66 0.57 -12.21
C MET A 791 5.90 0.17 -13.46
N VAL A 792 4.57 0.08 -13.36
CA VAL A 792 3.69 -0.21 -14.49
C VAL A 792 2.59 0.82 -14.57
N ASP A 793 2.45 1.46 -15.73
CA ASP A 793 1.43 2.49 -16.01
C ASP A 793 1.42 3.60 -14.93
N VAL A 794 2.57 4.20 -14.74
CA VAL A 794 2.77 5.35 -13.88
C VAL A 794 2.86 6.60 -14.74
N GLY A 795 2.32 7.71 -14.32
CA GLY A 795 2.30 8.97 -15.09
C GLY A 795 3.70 9.41 -15.50
N ALA A 796 4.58 9.65 -14.54
CA ALA A 796 6.00 9.86 -14.76
C ALA A 796 6.81 8.97 -13.81
N PRO A 797 7.89 8.32 -14.25
CA PRO A 797 8.68 7.47 -13.38
C PRO A 797 9.29 8.22 -12.20
N ALA A 798 9.88 9.38 -12.46
CA ALA A 798 10.48 10.21 -11.43
C ALA A 798 10.37 11.70 -11.76
N TYR A 799 10.10 12.49 -10.73
CA TYR A 799 10.12 13.93 -10.73
C TYR A 799 10.98 14.42 -9.56
N VAL A 800 12.02 15.20 -9.86
CA VAL A 800 12.97 15.74 -8.89
C VAL A 800 13.04 17.24 -9.07
N ALA A 801 12.55 18.03 -8.14
CA ALA A 801 12.41 19.46 -8.29
C ALA A 801 12.97 20.25 -7.10
N VAL A 802 13.81 21.24 -7.43
CA VAL A 802 14.14 22.33 -6.51
C VAL A 802 13.26 23.52 -6.90
N GLY A 803 12.48 24.02 -5.98
CA GLY A 803 11.59 25.15 -6.19
C GLY A 803 11.76 26.24 -5.13
N CYS A 804 10.96 27.29 -5.24
CA CYS A 804 10.95 28.39 -4.28
C CYS A 804 9.52 28.84 -3.91
N ARG A 805 8.68 27.89 -3.50
CA ARG A 805 7.36 28.19 -2.95
C ARG A 805 7.50 28.98 -1.64
N ASN A 806 8.54 28.65 -0.85
CA ASN A 806 8.91 29.34 0.38
C ASN A 806 7.76 29.51 1.39
N ARG A 807 6.92 28.47 1.53
CA ARG A 807 5.90 28.46 2.58
C ARG A 807 6.58 28.26 3.94
N VAL A 808 6.51 29.27 4.78
CA VAL A 808 7.20 29.28 6.06
C VAL A 808 6.27 28.76 7.17
N PRO A 809 6.69 27.74 7.94
CA PRO A 809 5.97 27.31 9.13
C PRO A 809 5.83 28.44 10.17
N ARG A 810 4.84 28.34 11.04
CA ARG A 810 4.61 29.32 12.11
C ARG A 810 5.84 29.41 13.03
N GLY A 811 6.48 30.56 13.02
CA GLY A 811 7.71 30.78 13.80
C GLY A 811 9.00 30.33 13.09
N GLY A 812 8.92 29.86 11.85
CA GLY A 812 10.09 29.55 11.06
C GLY A 812 10.84 30.79 10.55
N ALA A 813 12.06 30.59 10.08
CA ALA A 813 12.84 31.66 9.45
C ALA A 813 12.24 31.97 8.06
N PRO A 814 12.15 33.25 7.65
CA PRO A 814 11.69 33.61 6.33
C PRO A 814 12.74 33.15 5.29
N GLU A 815 12.27 32.82 4.13
CA GLU A 815 13.01 32.42 2.93
C GLU A 815 14.27 31.60 3.19
N ARG A 816 14.15 30.31 2.97
CA ARG A 816 15.29 29.37 2.96
C ARG A 816 15.48 28.87 1.53
N CYS A 817 16.74 28.74 1.11
CA CYS A 817 17.04 28.06 -0.14
C CYS A 817 16.80 26.55 0.02
N ALA A 818 15.97 25.99 -0.84
CA ALA A 818 15.81 24.56 -0.94
C ALA A 818 16.98 23.93 -1.71
N HIS A 819 17.35 22.72 -1.38
CA HIS A 819 18.46 22.01 -1.99
C HIS A 819 18.16 20.51 -2.17
N ILE A 820 18.61 19.97 -3.29
CA ILE A 820 18.79 18.52 -3.46
C ILE A 820 20.28 18.25 -3.55
N ARG A 821 20.82 17.45 -2.63
CA ARG A 821 22.25 17.19 -2.48
C ARG A 821 22.69 15.88 -3.12
N SER A 822 21.97 14.80 -2.86
CA SER A 822 22.24 13.50 -3.45
C SER A 822 20.99 12.63 -3.49
N VAL A 823 20.70 12.11 -4.69
CA VAL A 823 19.61 11.16 -4.94
C VAL A 823 20.06 10.12 -5.94
N THR A 824 19.91 8.85 -5.62
CA THR A 824 20.24 7.74 -6.52
C THR A 824 19.00 6.92 -6.82
N PHE A 825 18.76 6.68 -8.09
CA PHE A 825 17.78 5.74 -8.61
C PHE A 825 18.54 4.59 -9.25
N ARG A 826 18.43 3.40 -8.70
CA ARG A 826 19.13 2.20 -9.17
C ARG A 826 18.16 1.08 -9.47
N ASP A 827 18.40 0.37 -10.57
CA ASP A 827 17.58 -0.78 -10.96
C ASP A 827 16.07 -0.42 -11.02
N LEU A 828 15.74 0.71 -11.69
CA LEU A 828 14.37 1.06 -11.97
C LEU A 828 13.90 0.36 -13.24
N ARG A 829 12.74 -0.30 -13.16
CA ARG A 829 12.03 -0.84 -14.29
C ARG A 829 10.73 -0.06 -14.47
N PHE A 830 10.51 0.49 -15.65
CA PHE A 830 9.30 1.21 -15.99
C PHE A 830 8.68 0.64 -17.27
N GLU A 831 7.44 0.24 -17.20
CA GLU A 831 6.63 -0.22 -18.32
C GLU A 831 5.37 0.61 -18.43
N ALA A 832 5.13 1.17 -19.58
CA ALA A 832 3.94 1.96 -19.86
C ALA A 832 3.16 1.39 -21.04
N ALA A 833 1.88 1.10 -20.82
CA ALA A 833 0.99 0.61 -21.86
C ALA A 833 0.36 1.72 -22.72
N TYR A 834 0.38 2.97 -22.22
CA TYR A 834 -0.26 4.10 -22.89
C TYR A 834 0.73 4.92 -23.72
N PRO A 835 0.39 5.32 -24.95
CA PRO A 835 1.22 6.19 -25.77
C PRO A 835 1.41 7.57 -25.14
N PHE A 836 2.55 8.18 -25.36
CA PHE A 836 2.87 9.53 -24.91
C PHE A 836 1.97 10.65 -25.47
N SER A 837 1.26 10.38 -26.57
CA SER A 837 0.39 11.37 -27.23
C SER A 837 -0.85 11.73 -26.43
N TYR A 838 -1.22 10.96 -25.42
CA TYR A 838 -2.45 11.21 -24.69
C TYR A 838 -2.28 12.10 -23.48
N SER A 839 -1.10 12.09 -22.90
CA SER A 839 -0.78 12.97 -21.82
C SER A 839 0.56 13.61 -22.11
N PRO A 840 0.56 14.83 -22.60
CA PRO A 840 1.80 15.54 -22.97
C PRO A 840 2.73 15.78 -21.77
N TRP A 841 2.24 15.59 -20.55
CA TRP A 841 3.00 15.75 -19.32
C TRP A 841 3.65 14.49 -18.79
N ILE A 842 3.23 13.35 -19.27
CA ILE A 842 3.44 12.07 -18.62
C ILE A 842 4.53 11.26 -19.34
N ARG A 843 5.25 10.41 -18.58
CA ARG A 843 6.21 9.40 -19.01
C ARG A 843 7.62 9.89 -19.31
N GLU A 844 7.94 11.05 -18.82
CA GLU A 844 9.26 11.61 -18.84
C GLU A 844 9.81 11.67 -17.42
N VAL A 845 11.06 11.32 -17.24
CA VAL A 845 11.81 11.65 -16.02
C VAL A 845 12.19 13.12 -16.10
N LEU A 846 11.82 13.89 -15.09
CA LEU A 846 12.12 15.31 -15.05
C LEU A 846 12.93 15.67 -13.81
N VAL A 847 14.13 16.21 -14.02
CA VAL A 847 15.00 16.74 -12.96
C VAL A 847 15.18 18.23 -13.16
N VAL A 848 14.72 19.05 -12.23
CA VAL A 848 14.67 20.50 -12.39
C VAL A 848 15.24 21.23 -11.16
N GLY A 849 16.30 21.98 -11.37
CA GLY A 849 16.73 23.02 -10.43
C GLY A 849 16.02 24.35 -10.70
N GLN A 850 16.15 25.29 -9.80
CA GLN A 850 15.55 26.64 -9.89
C GLN A 850 16.46 27.62 -10.63
N SER A 851 17.76 27.51 -10.44
CA SER A 851 18.83 28.34 -11.01
C SER A 851 20.15 27.57 -10.90
N PRO A 852 21.25 28.08 -11.48
CA PRO A 852 22.58 27.51 -11.27
C PRO A 852 23.00 27.41 -9.79
N GLU A 853 22.54 28.32 -8.94
CA GLU A 853 22.84 28.34 -7.51
C GLU A 853 21.93 27.40 -6.73
N GLN A 854 20.72 27.19 -7.21
CA GLN A 854 19.73 26.28 -6.66
C GLN A 854 19.51 25.10 -7.62
N ALA A 855 20.57 24.45 -7.97
CA ALA A 855 20.56 23.29 -8.85
C ALA A 855 20.16 22.01 -8.08
N ALA A 856 19.61 21.04 -8.80
CA ALA A 856 19.52 19.68 -8.31
C ALA A 856 20.90 19.00 -8.46
N CYS A 857 21.52 18.61 -7.33
CA CYS A 857 22.90 18.11 -7.34
C CYS A 857 22.97 16.59 -7.15
N ASN A 858 23.97 15.95 -7.79
CA ASN A 858 24.30 14.53 -7.63
C ASN A 858 23.05 13.62 -7.78
N VAL A 859 22.25 13.84 -8.81
CA VAL A 859 21.14 12.99 -9.16
C VAL A 859 21.61 11.92 -10.14
N ARG A 860 21.48 10.66 -9.79
CA ARG A 860 21.99 9.52 -10.55
C ARG A 860 20.87 8.55 -10.89
N PHE A 861 20.87 8.06 -12.13
CA PHE A 861 20.06 6.95 -12.62
C PHE A 861 21.00 5.86 -13.10
N GLU A 862 20.94 4.68 -12.48
CA GLU A 862 21.83 3.55 -12.71
C GLU A 862 21.02 2.29 -13.05
N ASN A 863 21.37 1.60 -14.16
CA ASN A 863 20.75 0.33 -14.57
C ASN A 863 19.22 0.44 -14.75
N CYS A 864 18.73 1.46 -15.46
CA CYS A 864 17.31 1.66 -15.63
C CYS A 864 16.80 1.06 -16.94
N THR A 865 15.62 0.43 -16.92
CA THR A 865 14.97 -0.15 -18.10
C THR A 865 13.59 0.44 -18.30
N PHE A 866 13.32 1.03 -19.46
CA PHE A 866 12.07 1.65 -19.80
C PHE A 866 11.47 1.02 -21.06
N SER A 867 10.29 0.41 -20.92
CA SER A 867 9.50 -0.14 -22.03
C SER A 867 8.30 0.75 -22.28
N LEU A 868 8.28 1.36 -23.44
CA LEU A 868 7.34 2.43 -23.78
C LEU A 868 6.55 2.07 -25.05
N PRO A 869 5.27 2.46 -25.16
CA PRO A 869 4.47 2.13 -26.34
C PRO A 869 4.97 2.81 -27.63
N GLY A 870 5.81 3.85 -27.52
CA GLY A 870 6.25 4.61 -28.68
C GLY A 870 5.15 5.50 -29.26
N GLY A 871 5.39 6.04 -30.49
CA GLY A 871 4.49 6.97 -31.16
C GLY A 871 4.53 8.39 -30.59
N GLY A 872 5.49 8.68 -29.70
CA GLY A 872 5.72 10.02 -29.18
C GLY A 872 6.20 10.97 -30.28
N LYS A 873 5.79 12.23 -30.18
CA LYS A 873 6.22 13.29 -31.10
C LYS A 873 7.21 14.20 -30.39
N LYS A 874 8.14 14.75 -31.20
CA LYS A 874 9.05 15.76 -30.68
C LYS A 874 8.23 17.00 -30.29
N GLY A 875 8.21 17.29 -28.97
CA GLY A 875 7.49 18.43 -28.42
C GLY A 875 8.24 19.74 -28.54
N ALA A 876 7.59 20.83 -28.15
CA ALA A 876 8.25 22.10 -27.96
C ALA A 876 9.13 22.09 -26.71
N GLN A 877 10.14 22.94 -26.65
CA GLN A 877 10.97 23.11 -25.46
C GLN A 877 10.08 23.50 -24.26
N ARG A 878 10.28 22.83 -23.11
CA ARG A 878 9.54 23.16 -21.89
C ARG A 878 9.78 24.61 -21.48
N PRO A 879 8.73 25.36 -21.10
CA PRO A 879 8.90 26.67 -20.54
C PRO A 879 9.63 26.61 -19.19
N GLU A 880 10.37 27.66 -18.88
CA GLU A 880 10.89 27.86 -17.52
C GLU A 880 9.74 28.16 -16.59
N VAL A 881 9.60 27.36 -15.53
CA VAL A 881 8.60 27.61 -14.49
C VAL A 881 9.30 27.95 -13.19
N ILE A 882 9.06 29.17 -12.72
CA ILE A 882 9.46 29.57 -11.37
C ILE A 882 8.37 29.08 -10.40
N ASN A 883 8.70 28.08 -9.63
CA ASN A 883 7.75 27.33 -8.82
C ASN A 883 7.41 28.05 -7.51
N ARG A 884 6.64 29.14 -7.60
CA ARG A 884 6.16 29.93 -6.45
C ARG A 884 4.75 29.56 -6.00
N GLN A 885 4.13 28.55 -6.64
CA GLN A 885 2.80 28.08 -6.32
C GLN A 885 2.85 26.61 -5.87
N TYR A 886 1.93 25.82 -6.34
CA TYR A 886 1.88 24.39 -6.05
C TYR A 886 2.90 23.66 -6.94
N PRO A 887 3.88 22.98 -6.39
CA PRO A 887 5.08 22.55 -7.13
C PRO A 887 4.94 21.19 -7.85
N GLU A 888 3.81 20.88 -8.41
CA GLU A 888 3.55 19.61 -9.07
C GLU A 888 4.17 19.53 -10.47
N TYR A 889 4.42 18.32 -10.94
CA TYR A 889 5.02 18.03 -12.25
C TYR A 889 4.35 18.75 -13.43
N ASP A 890 3.03 18.82 -13.42
CA ASP A 890 2.22 19.41 -14.49
C ASP A 890 2.43 20.91 -14.70
N GLN A 891 3.03 21.63 -13.75
CA GLN A 891 3.40 23.03 -13.91
C GLN A 891 4.48 23.26 -14.97
N HIS A 892 5.24 22.23 -15.30
CA HIS A 892 6.29 22.32 -16.32
C HIS A 892 5.76 22.21 -17.75
N GLY A 893 4.44 22.05 -17.92
CA GLY A 893 3.84 21.95 -19.23
C GLY A 893 4.11 20.62 -19.96
N PRO A 894 3.83 20.55 -21.25
CA PRO A 894 3.98 19.33 -22.03
C PRO A 894 5.43 18.87 -22.15
N SER A 895 5.61 17.55 -22.35
CA SER A 895 6.91 16.94 -22.54
C SER A 895 7.73 17.64 -23.64
N ALA A 896 9.02 17.82 -23.39
CA ALA A 896 9.96 18.35 -24.37
C ALA A 896 10.24 17.40 -25.54
N GLY A 897 9.72 16.19 -25.48
CA GLY A 897 9.94 15.15 -26.49
C GLY A 897 11.21 14.34 -26.27
N SER A 898 11.62 14.20 -25.02
CA SER A 898 12.67 13.27 -24.57
C SER A 898 12.14 12.29 -23.53
N VAL A 899 12.91 11.27 -23.19
CA VAL A 899 12.59 10.32 -22.11
C VAL A 899 13.08 10.85 -20.77
N PHE A 900 14.21 11.56 -20.78
CA PHE A 900 14.79 12.25 -19.64
C PHE A 900 15.01 13.71 -19.98
N THR A 901 14.56 14.59 -19.11
CA THR A 901 14.90 16.02 -19.17
C THR A 901 15.54 16.44 -17.86
N ALA A 902 16.73 17.04 -17.94
CA ALA A 902 17.39 17.65 -16.81
C ALA A 902 17.66 19.14 -17.09
N ARG A 903 17.34 20.02 -16.14
CA ARG A 903 17.53 21.46 -16.23
C ARG A 903 18.05 22.00 -14.90
N TYR A 904 19.06 22.87 -14.96
CA TYR A 904 19.75 23.37 -13.75
C TYR A 904 20.13 22.22 -12.80
N ALA A 905 20.89 21.26 -13.32
CA ALA A 905 21.38 20.13 -12.55
C ALA A 905 22.91 20.14 -12.52
N LYS A 906 23.51 19.71 -11.43
CA LYS A 906 24.95 19.56 -11.25
C LYS A 906 25.30 18.12 -10.95
N ASN A 907 26.29 17.57 -11.65
CA ASN A 907 26.67 16.17 -11.54
C ASN A 907 25.47 15.22 -11.72
N PHE A 908 24.70 15.48 -12.79
CA PHE A 908 23.61 14.62 -13.21
C PHE A 908 24.14 13.46 -14.06
N VAL A 909 23.81 12.22 -13.68
CA VAL A 909 24.39 11.03 -14.29
C VAL A 909 23.30 10.04 -14.68
N VAL A 910 23.35 9.54 -15.89
CA VAL A 910 22.51 8.43 -16.39
C VAL A 910 23.43 7.35 -16.93
N GLU A 911 23.46 6.20 -16.26
CA GLU A 911 24.33 5.08 -16.61
C GLU A 911 23.51 3.82 -16.90
N ASN A 912 23.85 3.07 -17.95
CA ASN A 912 23.21 1.81 -18.33
C ASN A 912 21.68 1.93 -18.49
N LEU A 913 21.25 2.98 -19.20
CA LEU A 913 19.85 3.16 -19.54
C LEU A 913 19.49 2.31 -20.77
N GLN A 914 18.42 1.52 -20.65
CA GLN A 914 17.80 0.79 -21.74
C GLN A 914 16.41 1.37 -22.01
N VAL A 915 16.11 1.73 -23.25
CA VAL A 915 14.79 2.22 -23.65
C VAL A 915 14.33 1.44 -24.87
N GLU A 916 13.16 0.82 -24.73
CA GLU A 916 12.50 0.08 -25.79
C GLU A 916 11.18 0.75 -26.16
N PHE A 917 10.92 0.91 -27.44
CA PHE A 917 9.67 1.41 -27.98
C PHE A 917 8.97 0.32 -28.80
N GLU A 918 7.70 0.04 -28.49
CA GLU A 918 6.90 -0.90 -29.28
C GLU A 918 6.63 -0.40 -30.69
N LYS A 919 6.50 0.93 -30.87
CA LYS A 919 6.25 1.59 -32.16
C LYS A 919 7.33 2.66 -32.39
N ALA A 920 7.52 3.06 -33.65
CA ALA A 920 8.41 4.14 -34.00
C ALA A 920 8.08 5.42 -33.20
N ASP A 921 9.10 6.09 -32.69
CA ASP A 921 8.98 7.28 -31.86
C ASP A 921 9.76 8.44 -32.52
N GLU A 922 9.17 9.64 -32.56
CA GLU A 922 9.77 10.82 -33.19
C GLU A 922 10.74 11.57 -32.27
N ARG A 923 10.85 11.19 -30.99
CA ARG A 923 11.78 11.82 -30.07
C ARG A 923 13.21 11.47 -30.45
N GLY A 924 13.95 12.47 -30.82
CA GLY A 924 15.30 12.28 -31.37
C GLY A 924 16.37 12.00 -30.34
N GLU A 925 16.13 12.36 -29.10
CA GLU A 925 17.07 12.23 -27.99
C GLU A 925 16.41 11.54 -26.81
N ILE A 926 17.08 10.53 -26.26
CA ILE A 926 16.62 9.82 -25.08
C ILE A 926 16.79 10.69 -23.84
N VAL A 927 17.85 11.47 -23.79
CA VAL A 927 18.20 12.37 -22.70
C VAL A 927 18.42 13.78 -23.24
N GLU A 928 17.69 14.74 -22.69
CA GLU A 928 17.84 16.16 -23.01
C GLU A 928 18.42 16.91 -21.79
N PHE A 929 19.51 17.62 -21.99
CA PHE A 929 20.15 18.44 -20.96
C PHE A 929 20.02 19.92 -21.30
N ASP A 930 19.53 20.72 -20.38
CA ASP A 930 19.49 22.18 -20.45
C ASP A 930 20.15 22.76 -19.19
N ARG A 931 21.26 23.46 -19.37
CA ARG A 931 22.01 24.10 -18.26
C ARG A 931 22.42 23.10 -17.16
N VAL A 932 22.98 21.99 -17.58
CA VAL A 932 23.50 20.92 -16.72
C VAL A 932 25.03 21.04 -16.67
N GLU A 933 25.61 21.00 -15.46
CA GLU A 933 27.03 21.02 -15.16
C GLU A 933 27.56 19.67 -14.66
#